data_0fdaf63e8a2a58f4129f0cd9650ccbe3
#
_entry.id   0fdaf63e8a2a58f4129f0cd9650ccbe3
#
_cell.length_a   1.000
_cell.length_b   1.000
_cell.length_c   1.000
_cell.angle_alpha   90.00
_cell.angle_beta   90.00
_cell.angle_gamma   90.00
#
_symmetry.space_group_name_H-M   'P 1'
#
loop_
_entity.id
_entity.type
_entity.pdbx_description
1 polymer ?
#
loop_
_entity_poly.entity_id
_entity_poly.type
_entity_poly.pdbx_seq_one_letter_code
_entity_poly.pdbx_strand_id
1 'polypeptide(L)'
;VTDSTIIYTHTDEAPALATYSFLPVIEAYASTAGVRVETRDISLAGRIIAQFPERLEAGQRLDDALAELGALARTPQANIIKLPNISASIPQLKAAVAELQEQGYALPDYPDDPKTDEERDTRARYDKVKGSAVNPVLREGNSDRRAPASVKNYARANPHRMGAWTADSRTNVSHMTGDDFRSTEKSAVVGQDGSLRIELHGDDGTTTVLRESVPVLAGEVVDASVMRVAVLREFLAEQVARAKAEGVLFSVHLKATMMKVSDPIIFGHVVRAFFPKTFAEYGETFAAAGLTPNDGLGGIFKGLESLPGGDKVKASFEAELAEGPDLAMVDSHRGISNLHVPSDVIVDASMPAMIRTSGHMWNADDQEQDALAVIPDSSYAGIYQAVIDDCRAHGAFDPATMGTVPNVGLMAQKAEEYGSHDKTFEVAATGTVRVVNADGEAVLEQAVSAGDIFRMCQTKDEPIRDWVKLAVTRARATGDPAVFWLDENRAHDARLIEKVRAYLPEHDTDGLRIEIMSPVDAMAFSLERIRRGENTISVTGNVLRDYLTDLFPILELGTSAKMLSVVPLINGGGLFETGAGGSAPKHVQQLVKENYLRWDSLGEFLALAVSFEHLAKTTGNARAQILADTLDRATGSFLEENKSPSRRIGGIDNRGSHFYLALYWAQELARQTEDAPLAQAFAHLAETLSAQEQAIVDELAAVQGSPADIGGYYQPEVAKASAVMRPSKTLNQALSALS
;
A
#
# COMPACT_ATOMS: atom_id res chain seq x y z
N VAL A 1 -4.58 -31.17 19.45
CA VAL A 1 -5.60 -30.35 18.78
C VAL A 1 -5.02 -28.95 18.72
N THR A 2 -4.57 -28.54 17.56
CA THR A 2 -4.13 -27.17 17.30
C THR A 2 -5.36 -26.26 17.46
N ASP A 3 -5.22 -25.25 18.28
CA ASP A 3 -6.30 -24.34 18.65
C ASP A 3 -6.72 -23.50 17.43
N SER A 4 -7.95 -23.68 16.94
CA SER A 4 -8.50 -22.94 15.79
C SER A 4 -8.88 -21.53 16.24
N THR A 5 -7.94 -20.60 16.18
CA THR A 5 -8.14 -19.21 16.62
C THR A 5 -7.85 -18.23 15.49
N ILE A 6 -8.72 -17.24 15.32
CA ILE A 6 -8.53 -16.05 14.49
C ILE A 6 -8.33 -14.84 15.40
N ILE A 7 -7.28 -14.07 15.15
CA ILE A 7 -7.10 -12.74 15.76
C ILE A 7 -7.66 -11.70 14.80
N TYR A 8 -8.73 -11.02 15.22
CA TYR A 8 -9.31 -9.90 14.50
C TYR A 8 -8.86 -8.60 15.17
N THR A 9 -8.01 -7.81 14.52
CA THR A 9 -7.41 -6.65 15.18
C THR A 9 -8.43 -5.54 15.40
N HIS A 10 -8.45 -4.99 16.63
CA HIS A 10 -9.09 -3.71 16.90
C HIS A 10 -8.18 -2.58 16.42
N THR A 11 -8.73 -1.58 15.74
CA THR A 11 -7.97 -0.57 15.00
C THR A 11 -8.54 0.83 15.21
N ASP A 12 -8.30 1.71 14.25
CA ASP A 12 -8.65 3.13 14.28
C ASP A 12 -9.83 3.46 13.35
N GLU A 13 -10.48 4.59 13.62
CA GLU A 13 -11.38 5.29 12.69
C GLU A 13 -12.53 4.43 12.15
N ALA A 14 -12.88 4.59 10.88
CA ALA A 14 -14.01 3.89 10.27
C ALA A 14 -13.89 2.34 10.32
N PRO A 15 -12.74 1.72 10.08
CA PRO A 15 -12.60 0.26 10.25
C PRO A 15 -12.88 -0.22 11.67
N ALA A 16 -12.48 0.55 12.68
CA ALA A 16 -12.77 0.23 14.08
C ALA A 16 -14.26 0.31 14.38
N LEU A 17 -14.95 1.31 13.86
CA LEU A 17 -16.39 1.47 14.01
C LEU A 17 -17.15 0.33 13.30
N ALA A 18 -16.74 0.00 12.07
CA ALA A 18 -17.30 -1.14 11.33
C ALA A 18 -17.18 -2.46 12.10
N THR A 19 -16.12 -2.64 12.86
CA THR A 19 -15.90 -3.84 13.69
C THR A 19 -17.00 -4.04 14.74
N TYR A 20 -17.53 -3.00 15.34
CA TYR A 20 -18.63 -3.11 16.30
C TYR A 20 -19.87 -3.75 15.69
N SER A 21 -20.13 -3.53 14.39
CA SER A 21 -21.23 -4.15 13.67
C SER A 21 -20.88 -5.55 13.15
N PHE A 22 -19.67 -5.77 12.66
CA PHE A 22 -19.30 -7.00 11.96
C PHE A 22 -18.77 -8.11 12.86
N LEU A 23 -18.04 -7.79 13.92
CA LEU A 23 -17.46 -8.79 14.82
C LEU A 23 -18.49 -9.75 15.42
N PRO A 24 -19.69 -9.31 15.85
CA PRO A 24 -20.72 -10.23 16.34
C PRO A 24 -21.18 -11.26 15.29
N VAL A 25 -21.20 -10.89 14.01
CA VAL A 25 -21.47 -11.84 12.91
C VAL A 25 -20.35 -12.85 12.80
N ILE A 26 -19.09 -12.37 12.81
CA ILE A 26 -17.90 -13.24 12.72
C ILE A 26 -17.89 -14.25 13.86
N GLU A 27 -18.08 -13.79 15.09
CA GLU A 27 -18.06 -14.65 16.29
C GLU A 27 -19.16 -15.72 16.26
N ALA A 28 -20.38 -15.32 15.91
CA ALA A 28 -21.52 -16.23 15.83
C ALA A 28 -21.30 -17.32 14.76
N TYR A 29 -20.84 -16.95 13.58
CA TYR A 29 -20.63 -17.89 12.47
C TYR A 29 -19.40 -18.78 12.72
N ALA A 30 -18.30 -18.22 13.18
CA ALA A 30 -17.08 -18.96 13.49
C ALA A 30 -17.28 -20.01 14.59
N SER A 31 -18.11 -19.73 15.58
CA SER A 31 -18.40 -20.63 16.69
C SER A 31 -18.98 -21.97 16.20
N THR A 32 -19.76 -21.96 15.13
CA THR A 32 -20.36 -23.17 14.54
C THR A 32 -19.34 -24.15 13.96
N ALA A 33 -18.15 -23.65 13.64
CA ALA A 33 -17.02 -24.43 13.20
C ALA A 33 -16.00 -24.73 14.31
N GLY A 34 -16.29 -24.35 15.56
CA GLY A 34 -15.36 -24.48 16.68
C GLY A 34 -14.16 -23.54 16.56
N VAL A 35 -14.30 -22.45 15.80
CA VAL A 35 -13.28 -21.43 15.65
C VAL A 35 -13.49 -20.33 16.68
N ARG A 36 -12.44 -20.06 17.45
CA ARG A 36 -12.42 -18.97 18.43
C ARG A 36 -11.95 -17.68 17.74
N VAL A 37 -12.60 -16.57 18.02
CA VAL A 37 -12.23 -15.26 17.54
C VAL A 37 -11.78 -14.40 18.74
N GLU A 38 -10.59 -13.86 18.67
CA GLU A 38 -10.02 -12.98 19.68
C GLU A 38 -9.66 -11.63 19.05
N THR A 39 -9.62 -10.60 19.87
CA THR A 39 -9.21 -9.27 19.43
C THR A 39 -7.90 -8.86 20.10
N ARG A 40 -7.12 -8.05 19.37
CA ARG A 40 -5.91 -7.38 19.88
C ARG A 40 -5.93 -5.96 19.37
N ASP A 41 -5.62 -5.01 20.24
CA ASP A 41 -5.73 -3.59 19.97
C ASP A 41 -4.44 -3.05 19.35
N ILE A 42 -4.49 -2.71 18.06
CA ILE A 42 -3.41 -2.06 17.31
C ILE A 42 -3.73 -0.59 17.01
N SER A 43 -4.79 -0.03 17.59
CA SER A 43 -5.15 1.37 17.42
C SER A 43 -4.06 2.31 17.93
N LEU A 44 -4.04 3.54 17.43
CA LEU A 44 -3.11 4.55 17.90
C LEU A 44 -3.25 4.78 19.41
N ALA A 45 -4.50 4.92 19.91
CA ALA A 45 -4.78 5.09 21.33
C ALA A 45 -4.27 3.89 22.14
N GLY A 46 -4.56 2.66 21.73
CA GLY A 46 -4.08 1.44 22.42
C GLY A 46 -2.56 1.36 22.47
N ARG A 47 -1.88 1.71 21.38
CA ARG A 47 -0.42 1.72 21.30
C ARG A 47 0.19 2.82 22.19
N ILE A 48 -0.44 3.99 22.30
CA ILE A 48 -0.03 5.05 23.22
C ILE A 48 -0.18 4.59 24.69
N ILE A 49 -1.35 4.09 25.04
CA ILE A 49 -1.66 3.66 26.41
C ILE A 49 -0.67 2.58 26.89
N ALA A 50 -0.35 1.62 26.03
CA ALA A 50 0.58 0.53 26.33
C ALA A 50 2.02 1.00 26.62
N GLN A 51 2.40 2.23 26.24
CA GLN A 51 3.75 2.77 26.49
C GLN A 51 3.94 3.35 27.90
N PHE A 52 2.85 3.63 28.65
CA PHE A 52 2.92 4.34 29.94
C PHE A 52 2.16 3.64 31.08
N PRO A 53 2.30 2.30 31.25
CA PRO A 53 1.48 1.57 32.23
C PRO A 53 1.71 2.03 33.70
N GLU A 54 2.91 2.54 34.02
CA GLU A 54 3.26 3.03 35.34
C GLU A 54 2.55 4.33 35.73
N ARG A 55 2.03 5.08 34.75
CA ARG A 55 1.31 6.35 34.96
C ARG A 55 -0.21 6.19 35.07
N LEU A 56 -0.71 4.98 34.78
CA LEU A 56 -2.12 4.72 34.61
C LEU A 56 -2.68 3.88 35.78
N GLU A 57 -3.94 4.10 36.08
CA GLU A 57 -4.69 3.26 37.01
C GLU A 57 -4.84 1.84 36.47
N ALA A 58 -5.02 0.86 37.34
CA ALA A 58 -5.09 -0.56 36.94
C ALA A 58 -6.16 -0.85 35.86
N GLY A 59 -7.31 -0.17 35.94
CA GLY A 59 -8.40 -0.32 34.96
C GLY A 59 -8.16 0.39 33.61
N GLN A 60 -7.13 1.21 33.51
CA GLN A 60 -6.76 1.95 32.28
C GLN A 60 -5.59 1.30 31.53
N ARG A 61 -4.87 0.39 32.18
CA ARG A 61 -3.69 -0.25 31.60
C ARG A 61 -4.07 -1.19 30.48
N LEU A 62 -3.34 -1.15 29.39
CA LEU A 62 -3.41 -2.10 28.28
C LEU A 62 -2.06 -2.79 28.10
N ASP A 63 -2.10 -4.06 27.78
CA ASP A 63 -0.91 -4.81 27.38
C ASP A 63 -0.43 -4.32 26.01
N ASP A 64 0.85 -4.52 25.71
CA ASP A 64 1.42 -4.22 24.40
C ASP A 64 1.00 -5.30 23.40
N ALA A 65 -0.21 -5.12 22.86
CA ALA A 65 -0.80 -6.04 21.88
C ALA A 65 0.04 -6.15 20.60
N LEU A 66 0.70 -5.07 20.18
CA LEU A 66 1.55 -5.09 18.99
C LEU A 66 2.79 -5.98 19.22
N ALA A 67 3.42 -5.89 20.39
CA ALA A 67 4.54 -6.77 20.74
C ALA A 67 4.11 -8.24 20.82
N GLU A 68 2.94 -8.52 21.41
CA GLU A 68 2.35 -9.86 21.44
C GLU A 68 2.10 -10.43 20.03
N LEU A 69 1.48 -9.63 19.16
CA LEU A 69 1.22 -10.02 17.78
C LEU A 69 2.50 -10.21 16.97
N GLY A 70 3.53 -9.39 17.21
CA GLY A 70 4.84 -9.55 16.60
C GLY A 70 5.51 -10.86 16.98
N ALA A 71 5.40 -11.30 18.24
CA ALA A 71 5.85 -12.60 18.66
C ALA A 71 5.03 -13.73 18.04
N LEU A 72 3.71 -13.59 18.00
CA LEU A 72 2.80 -14.56 17.37
C LEU A 72 3.08 -14.72 15.86
N ALA A 73 3.34 -13.63 15.16
CA ALA A 73 3.64 -13.63 13.71
C ALA A 73 4.85 -14.49 13.34
N ARG A 74 5.72 -14.78 14.31
CA ARG A 74 6.89 -15.67 14.15
C ARG A 74 6.61 -17.12 14.50
N THR A 75 5.37 -17.49 14.66
CA THR A 75 4.93 -18.84 15.01
C THR A 75 3.98 -19.41 13.95
N PRO A 76 3.89 -20.74 13.80
CA PRO A 76 2.94 -21.36 12.88
C PRO A 76 1.47 -21.21 13.31
N GLN A 77 1.19 -20.78 14.54
CA GLN A 77 -0.15 -20.58 15.06
C GLN A 77 -0.78 -19.24 14.67
N ALA A 78 0.00 -18.32 14.12
CA ALA A 78 -0.51 -17.02 13.72
C ALA A 78 -1.61 -17.12 12.65
N ASN A 79 -2.74 -16.52 12.94
CA ASN A 79 -3.81 -16.25 11.99
C ASN A 79 -4.40 -14.89 12.34
N ILE A 80 -3.88 -13.85 11.69
CA ILE A 80 -4.12 -12.47 12.05
C ILE A 80 -4.80 -11.75 10.90
N ILE A 81 -6.01 -11.23 11.13
CA ILE A 81 -6.67 -10.28 10.23
C ILE A 81 -6.29 -8.87 10.70
N LYS A 82 -5.46 -8.21 9.91
CA LYS A 82 -4.96 -6.87 10.23
C LYS A 82 -5.76 -5.82 9.46
N LEU A 83 -6.53 -5.01 10.18
CA LEU A 83 -7.28 -3.89 9.63
C LEU A 83 -6.39 -2.64 9.45
N PRO A 84 -6.80 -1.67 8.61
CA PRO A 84 -6.08 -0.41 8.47
C PRO A 84 -5.98 0.31 9.82
N ASN A 85 -4.82 0.90 10.09
CA ASN A 85 -4.54 1.65 11.30
C ASN A 85 -3.91 3.01 10.98
N ILE A 86 -3.97 3.95 11.90
CA ILE A 86 -3.34 5.27 11.76
C ILE A 86 -1.81 5.11 11.78
N SER A 87 -1.17 5.63 10.72
CA SER A 87 0.26 5.90 10.67
C SER A 87 0.47 7.34 11.13
N ALA A 88 0.67 7.53 12.44
CA ALA A 88 0.55 8.84 13.08
C ALA A 88 1.66 9.81 12.71
N SER A 89 1.28 10.98 12.21
CA SER A 89 2.11 12.18 12.22
C SER A 89 2.22 12.74 13.64
N ILE A 90 3.18 13.65 13.90
CA ILE A 90 3.31 14.32 15.21
C ILE A 90 2.02 15.06 15.61
N PRO A 91 1.36 15.84 14.71
CA PRO A 91 0.08 16.46 15.04
C PRO A 91 -1.02 15.46 15.41
N GLN A 92 -1.13 14.33 14.70
CA GLN A 92 -2.10 13.28 15.04
C GLN A 92 -1.79 12.62 16.39
N LEU A 93 -0.50 12.34 16.66
CA LEU A 93 -0.08 11.79 17.94
C LEU A 93 -0.45 12.72 19.09
N LYS A 94 -0.17 14.02 18.98
CA LYS A 94 -0.54 15.04 19.98
C LYS A 94 -2.05 15.13 20.16
N ALA A 95 -2.82 15.08 19.09
CA ALA A 95 -4.28 15.11 19.16
C ALA A 95 -4.84 13.86 19.89
N ALA A 96 -4.28 12.70 19.64
CA ALA A 96 -4.68 11.47 20.32
C ALA A 96 -4.33 11.52 21.82
N VAL A 97 -3.14 12.01 22.18
CA VAL A 97 -2.74 12.21 23.58
C VAL A 97 -3.68 13.19 24.28
N ALA A 98 -4.02 14.32 23.65
CA ALA A 98 -4.94 15.30 24.23
C ALA A 98 -6.33 14.70 24.48
N GLU A 99 -6.89 13.94 23.53
CA GLU A 99 -8.18 13.26 23.73
C GLU A 99 -8.13 12.27 24.89
N LEU A 100 -7.07 11.48 25.00
CA LEU A 100 -6.90 10.53 26.10
C LEU A 100 -6.76 11.25 27.46
N GLN A 101 -6.04 12.37 27.52
CA GLN A 101 -5.94 13.19 28.72
C GLN A 101 -7.31 13.76 29.15
N GLU A 102 -8.13 14.23 28.20
CA GLU A 102 -9.50 14.66 28.46
C GLU A 102 -10.39 13.54 28.98
N GLN A 103 -10.14 12.29 28.56
CA GLN A 103 -10.80 11.09 29.07
C GLN A 103 -10.24 10.58 30.41
N GLY A 104 -9.28 11.29 31.01
CA GLY A 104 -8.74 10.99 32.33
C GLY A 104 -7.51 10.08 32.35
N TYR A 105 -6.85 9.85 31.23
CA TYR A 105 -5.58 9.14 31.19
C TYR A 105 -4.44 10.06 31.58
N ALA A 106 -3.67 9.70 32.60
CA ALA A 106 -2.53 10.51 33.09
C ALA A 106 -1.29 10.35 32.20
N LEU A 107 -1.43 10.66 30.92
CA LEU A 107 -0.35 10.60 29.92
C LEU A 107 0.46 11.90 29.92
N PRO A 108 1.79 11.84 29.71
CA PRO A 108 2.62 13.03 29.54
C PRO A 108 2.38 13.67 28.16
N ASP A 109 2.63 14.97 28.05
CA ASP A 109 2.66 15.64 26.75
C ASP A 109 3.83 15.14 25.91
N TYR A 110 3.68 15.21 24.57
CA TYR A 110 4.78 14.94 23.65
C TYR A 110 5.83 16.05 23.73
N PRO A 111 7.09 15.76 24.12
CA PRO A 111 8.11 16.78 24.22
C PRO A 111 8.75 17.07 22.86
N ASP A 112 8.45 18.26 22.31
CA ASP A 112 9.03 18.71 21.04
C ASP A 112 10.54 18.95 21.12
N ASP A 113 11.02 19.47 22.25
CA ASP A 113 12.43 19.76 22.52
C ASP A 113 12.82 19.22 23.91
N PRO A 114 13.09 17.90 24.02
CA PRO A 114 13.36 17.25 25.30
C PRO A 114 14.69 17.72 25.91
N LYS A 115 14.65 18.21 27.16
CA LYS A 115 15.79 18.77 27.88
C LYS A 115 16.24 17.89 29.01
N THR A 116 15.33 17.13 29.60
CA THR A 116 15.62 16.23 30.73
C THR A 116 15.68 14.76 30.23
N ASP A 117 16.23 13.87 31.06
CA ASP A 117 16.25 12.43 30.74
C ASP A 117 14.84 11.85 30.73
N GLU A 118 13.94 12.34 31.60
CA GLU A 118 12.54 11.93 31.60
C GLU A 118 11.83 12.35 30.30
N GLU A 119 12.07 13.57 29.82
CA GLU A 119 11.50 14.02 28.53
C GLU A 119 12.09 13.26 27.37
N ARG A 120 13.35 12.91 27.36
CA ARG A 120 14.00 12.08 26.36
C ARG A 120 13.41 10.65 26.31
N ASP A 121 13.18 10.05 27.48
CA ASP A 121 12.52 8.76 27.61
C ASP A 121 11.07 8.82 27.11
N THR A 122 10.32 9.83 27.53
CA THR A 122 8.95 10.09 27.05
C THR A 122 8.90 10.24 25.53
N ARG A 123 9.81 11.03 24.96
CA ARG A 123 9.95 11.19 23.50
C ARG A 123 10.22 9.86 22.81
N ALA A 124 11.16 9.08 23.32
CA ALA A 124 11.53 7.79 22.76
C ALA A 124 10.36 6.78 22.77
N ARG A 125 9.53 6.82 23.82
CA ARG A 125 8.32 5.98 23.89
C ARG A 125 7.27 6.40 22.84
N TYR A 126 7.00 7.69 22.70
CA TYR A 126 6.09 8.19 21.67
C TYR A 126 6.62 7.96 20.24
N ASP A 127 7.93 8.04 20.05
CA ASP A 127 8.54 7.79 18.74
C ASP A 127 8.39 6.32 18.27
N LYS A 128 8.16 5.38 19.20
CA LYS A 128 7.82 3.97 18.86
C LYS A 128 6.43 3.81 18.24
N VAL A 129 5.50 4.70 18.54
CA VAL A 129 4.11 4.64 18.02
C VAL A 129 3.86 5.61 16.87
N LYS A 130 4.82 6.48 16.57
CA LYS A 130 4.77 7.43 15.46
C LYS A 130 5.04 6.74 14.12
N GLY A 131 4.40 7.24 13.07
CA GLY A 131 4.61 6.75 11.71
C GLY A 131 4.10 5.33 11.49
N SER A 132 4.73 4.61 10.58
CA SER A 132 4.36 3.23 10.21
C SER A 132 4.94 2.23 11.22
N ALA A 133 4.30 2.10 12.38
CA ALA A 133 4.80 1.28 13.49
C ALA A 133 4.29 -0.17 13.45
N VAL A 134 3.14 -0.44 12.84
CA VAL A 134 2.48 -1.75 12.88
C VAL A 134 3.00 -2.71 11.82
N ASN A 135 3.02 -2.28 10.56
CA ASN A 135 3.40 -3.14 9.43
C ASN A 135 4.80 -3.77 9.56
N PRO A 136 5.85 -3.06 9.97
CA PRO A 136 7.18 -3.66 10.13
C PRO A 136 7.23 -4.79 11.16
N VAL A 137 6.35 -4.76 12.16
CA VAL A 137 6.29 -5.77 13.23
C VAL A 137 5.55 -7.03 12.76
N LEU A 138 4.47 -6.88 12.00
CA LEU A 138 3.59 -7.98 11.63
C LEU A 138 3.98 -8.67 10.30
N ARG A 139 4.62 -7.96 9.38
CA ARG A 139 4.94 -8.47 8.03
C ARG A 139 6.18 -9.37 8.02
N GLU A 140 6.11 -10.49 8.72
CA GLU A 140 7.14 -11.54 8.77
C GLU A 140 6.94 -12.57 7.64
N GLY A 141 6.59 -12.10 6.46
CA GLY A 141 6.37 -12.92 5.27
C GLY A 141 6.35 -12.11 3.99
N ASN A 142 6.39 -12.81 2.87
CA ASN A 142 6.25 -12.23 1.55
C ASN A 142 4.77 -12.09 1.16
N SER A 143 4.50 -11.25 0.18
CA SER A 143 3.15 -10.89 -0.23
C SER A 143 2.61 -11.88 -1.26
N ASP A 144 1.34 -12.28 -1.10
CA ASP A 144 0.53 -13.00 -2.09
C ASP A 144 -0.73 -12.16 -2.35
N ARG A 145 -0.76 -11.46 -3.48
CA ARG A 145 -1.88 -10.63 -3.89
C ARG A 145 -2.57 -11.19 -5.12
N ARG A 146 -3.88 -11.36 -5.02
CA ARG A 146 -4.72 -11.93 -6.08
C ARG A 146 -6.17 -11.48 -5.96
N ALA A 147 -6.90 -11.51 -7.07
CA ALA A 147 -8.34 -11.32 -7.05
C ALA A 147 -9.02 -12.62 -6.60
N PRO A 148 -9.94 -12.61 -5.63
CA PRO A 148 -10.74 -13.77 -5.30
C PRO A 148 -11.76 -14.06 -6.42
N ALA A 149 -12.23 -15.32 -6.50
CA ALA A 149 -13.15 -15.76 -7.54
C ALA A 149 -14.44 -14.92 -7.60
N SER A 150 -15.02 -14.57 -6.46
CA SER A 150 -16.21 -13.72 -6.37
C SER A 150 -16.02 -12.35 -7.04
N VAL A 151 -14.89 -11.71 -6.78
CA VAL A 151 -14.54 -10.39 -7.36
C VAL A 151 -14.27 -10.50 -8.85
N LYS A 152 -13.51 -11.50 -9.26
CA LYS A 152 -13.21 -11.73 -10.69
C LYS A 152 -14.48 -12.01 -11.50
N ASN A 153 -15.35 -12.86 -11.00
CA ASN A 153 -16.61 -13.19 -11.65
C ASN A 153 -17.53 -11.98 -11.78
N TYR A 154 -17.60 -11.16 -10.73
CA TYR A 154 -18.35 -9.91 -10.77
C TYR A 154 -17.77 -8.94 -11.81
N ALA A 155 -16.46 -8.77 -11.88
CA ALA A 155 -15.82 -7.88 -12.84
C ALA A 155 -16.04 -8.32 -14.30
N ARG A 156 -16.07 -9.61 -14.54
CA ARG A 156 -16.40 -10.16 -15.88
C ARG A 156 -17.84 -9.91 -16.28
N ALA A 157 -18.77 -10.07 -15.35
CA ALA A 157 -20.20 -9.85 -15.60
C ALA A 157 -20.57 -8.36 -15.65
N ASN A 158 -19.80 -7.52 -14.97
CA ASN A 158 -20.01 -6.08 -14.85
C ASN A 158 -18.72 -5.32 -15.17
N PRO A 159 -18.25 -5.36 -16.43
CA PRO A 159 -16.99 -4.78 -16.81
C PRO A 159 -17.00 -3.26 -16.60
N HIS A 160 -15.96 -2.74 -15.96
CA HIS A 160 -15.77 -1.31 -15.82
C HIS A 160 -15.40 -0.67 -17.17
N ARG A 161 -15.59 0.64 -17.27
CA ARG A 161 -15.29 1.37 -18.49
C ARG A 161 -13.78 1.50 -18.70
N MET A 162 -13.32 1.11 -19.89
CA MET A 162 -11.97 1.38 -20.40
C MET A 162 -12.06 2.38 -21.55
N GLY A 163 -11.13 3.32 -21.61
CA GLY A 163 -10.98 4.23 -22.75
C GLY A 163 -10.45 3.50 -23.98
N ALA A 164 -10.99 3.82 -25.17
CA ALA A 164 -10.54 3.23 -26.42
C ALA A 164 -9.10 3.69 -26.76
N TRP A 165 -8.25 2.75 -27.12
CA TRP A 165 -6.91 3.03 -27.61
C TRP A 165 -6.86 3.03 -29.13
N THR A 166 -6.05 3.93 -29.70
CA THR A 166 -5.82 4.03 -31.15
C THR A 166 -4.34 3.86 -31.48
N ALA A 167 -4.05 3.39 -32.68
CA ALA A 167 -2.68 3.14 -33.14
C ALA A 167 -1.85 4.43 -33.33
N ASP A 168 -2.49 5.57 -33.46
CA ASP A 168 -1.89 6.88 -33.64
C ASP A 168 -1.66 7.65 -32.34
N SER A 169 -1.94 7.05 -31.17
CA SER A 169 -1.61 7.64 -29.87
C SER A 169 -0.12 7.99 -29.79
N ARG A 170 0.18 9.21 -29.38
CA ARG A 170 1.55 9.72 -29.18
C ARG A 170 2.03 9.61 -27.74
N THR A 171 1.17 9.10 -26.84
CA THR A 171 1.54 8.86 -25.46
C THR A 171 2.71 7.88 -25.38
N ASN A 172 3.72 8.24 -24.60
CA ASN A 172 4.89 7.39 -24.41
C ASN A 172 5.58 7.71 -23.07
N VAL A 173 6.46 6.80 -22.67
CA VAL A 173 7.28 6.91 -21.45
C VAL A 173 8.69 7.37 -21.85
N SER A 174 9.27 8.25 -21.05
CA SER A 174 10.67 8.66 -21.17
C SER A 174 11.39 8.41 -19.86
N HIS A 175 12.61 7.89 -19.96
CA HIS A 175 13.52 7.65 -18.84
C HIS A 175 14.96 7.93 -19.22
N MET A 176 15.84 8.06 -18.23
CA MET A 176 17.26 8.19 -18.45
C MET A 176 17.82 6.91 -19.09
N THR A 177 18.87 7.04 -19.88
CA THR A 177 19.56 5.93 -20.56
C THR A 177 20.88 5.55 -19.90
N GLY A 178 21.26 6.24 -18.84
CA GLY A 178 22.46 6.04 -18.05
C GLY A 178 22.52 7.02 -16.89
N ASP A 179 23.45 6.80 -15.96
CA ASP A 179 23.67 7.67 -14.79
C ASP A 179 22.47 7.82 -13.84
N ASP A 180 21.50 6.92 -13.95
CA ASP A 180 20.39 6.74 -13.03
C ASP A 180 20.68 5.62 -12.01
N PHE A 181 19.75 5.37 -11.09
CA PHE A 181 19.97 4.34 -10.07
C PHE A 181 20.23 2.97 -10.66
N ARG A 182 19.48 2.56 -11.68
CA ARG A 182 19.66 1.25 -12.31
C ARG A 182 21.05 1.09 -12.94
N SER A 183 21.48 2.06 -13.70
CA SER A 183 22.73 1.96 -14.49
C SER A 183 23.98 2.08 -13.64
N THR A 184 23.94 2.81 -12.52
CA THR A 184 25.07 2.98 -11.61
C THR A 184 25.15 1.91 -10.52
N GLU A 185 24.08 1.12 -10.34
CA GLU A 185 23.96 0.15 -9.26
C GLU A 185 25.09 -0.88 -9.26
N LYS A 186 25.66 -1.08 -8.09
CA LYS A 186 26.62 -2.14 -7.78
C LYS A 186 26.05 -2.99 -6.65
N SER A 187 26.30 -4.29 -6.69
CA SER A 187 25.75 -5.24 -5.73
C SER A 187 26.78 -6.22 -5.23
N ALA A 188 26.67 -6.58 -3.96
CA ALA A 188 27.51 -7.58 -3.32
C ALA A 188 26.68 -8.49 -2.40
N VAL A 189 27.19 -9.69 -2.16
CA VAL A 189 26.61 -10.61 -1.15
C VAL A 189 27.51 -10.58 0.08
N VAL A 190 26.92 -10.34 1.24
CA VAL A 190 27.63 -10.27 2.52
C VAL A 190 28.12 -11.66 2.93
N GLY A 191 29.41 -11.79 3.24
CA GLY A 191 30.02 -13.09 3.57
C GLY A 191 29.81 -13.56 5.00
N GLN A 192 29.57 -12.64 5.94
CA GLN A 192 29.40 -12.93 7.36
C GLN A 192 28.56 -11.89 8.07
N ASP A 193 27.97 -12.26 9.19
CA ASP A 193 27.23 -11.34 10.05
C ASP A 193 28.11 -10.18 10.51
N GLY A 194 27.56 -8.99 10.58
CA GLY A 194 28.30 -7.81 10.99
C GLY A 194 27.53 -6.51 10.86
N SER A 195 28.27 -5.43 10.69
CA SER A 195 27.73 -4.10 10.46
C SER A 195 28.54 -3.40 9.39
N LEU A 196 27.85 -2.67 8.52
CA LEU A 196 28.43 -1.80 7.52
C LEU A 196 28.29 -0.35 7.96
N ARG A 197 29.16 0.53 7.44
CA ARG A 197 29.11 1.97 7.65
C ARG A 197 29.14 2.66 6.29
N ILE A 198 28.40 3.74 6.13
CA ILE A 198 28.37 4.55 4.92
C ILE A 198 29.18 5.82 5.16
N GLU A 199 30.20 6.04 4.36
CA GLU A 199 31.12 7.18 4.47
C GLU A 199 31.23 7.95 3.15
N LEU A 200 31.26 9.27 3.22
CA LEU A 200 31.66 10.15 2.12
C LEU A 200 33.12 10.58 2.30
N HIS A 201 33.96 10.18 1.39
CA HIS A 201 35.36 10.65 1.28
C HIS A 201 35.40 11.76 0.24
N GLY A 202 35.49 13.01 0.71
CA GLY A 202 35.57 14.19 -0.14
C GLY A 202 36.91 14.31 -0.84
N ASP A 203 36.90 14.91 -2.02
CA ASP A 203 38.15 15.22 -2.78
C ASP A 203 39.03 16.23 -2.03
N ASP A 204 38.50 16.96 -1.06
CA ASP A 204 39.21 17.85 -0.15
C ASP A 204 39.94 17.12 0.98
N GLY A 205 39.83 15.78 1.03
CA GLY A 205 40.42 14.93 2.05
C GLY A 205 39.58 14.77 3.34
N THR A 206 38.39 15.35 3.39
CA THR A 206 37.48 15.15 4.53
C THR A 206 36.78 13.81 4.44
N THR A 207 36.47 13.21 5.58
CA THR A 207 35.61 12.02 5.68
C THR A 207 34.40 12.33 6.53
N THR A 208 33.22 12.15 5.95
CA THR A 208 31.95 12.36 6.64
C THR A 208 31.23 11.02 6.75
N VAL A 209 30.86 10.63 7.98
CA VAL A 209 30.03 9.43 8.19
C VAL A 209 28.58 9.80 7.90
N LEU A 210 28.00 9.16 6.89
CA LEU A 210 26.59 9.35 6.50
C LEU A 210 25.66 8.44 7.32
N ARG A 211 26.11 7.20 7.59
CA ARG A 211 25.41 6.24 8.42
C ARG A 211 26.43 5.44 9.22
N GLU A 212 26.32 5.51 10.55
CA GLU A 212 27.29 4.90 11.47
C GLU A 212 27.25 3.38 11.46
N SER A 213 26.05 2.79 11.38
CA SER A 213 25.87 1.34 11.46
C SER A 213 24.66 0.87 10.68
N VAL A 214 24.90 -0.10 9.81
CA VAL A 214 23.89 -0.87 9.08
C VAL A 214 24.11 -2.34 9.39
N PRO A 215 23.34 -2.96 10.31
CA PRO A 215 23.46 -4.39 10.61
C PRO A 215 23.17 -5.25 9.37
N VAL A 216 24.00 -6.25 9.15
CA VAL A 216 23.86 -7.20 8.03
C VAL A 216 24.09 -8.63 8.48
N LEU A 217 23.46 -9.55 7.79
CA LEU A 217 23.61 -11.00 7.99
C LEU A 217 24.36 -11.62 6.80
N ALA A 218 25.00 -12.75 7.04
CA ALA A 218 25.60 -13.55 5.98
C ALA A 218 24.56 -13.93 4.91
N GLY A 219 24.94 -13.83 3.64
CA GLY A 219 24.06 -14.09 2.52
C GLY A 219 23.17 -12.91 2.10
N GLU A 220 23.18 -11.82 2.85
CA GLU A 220 22.41 -10.62 2.53
C GLU A 220 22.93 -9.96 1.25
N VAL A 221 22.02 -9.53 0.39
CA VAL A 221 22.34 -8.74 -0.81
C VAL A 221 22.34 -7.27 -0.41
N VAL A 222 23.44 -6.58 -0.68
CA VAL A 222 23.59 -5.13 -0.46
C VAL A 222 23.92 -4.43 -1.77
N ASP A 223 23.30 -3.28 -1.98
CA ASP A 223 23.41 -2.53 -3.23
C ASP A 223 23.75 -1.07 -2.93
N ALA A 224 24.50 -0.44 -3.83
CA ALA A 224 24.76 0.98 -3.80
C ALA A 224 24.57 1.57 -5.20
N SER A 225 23.79 2.64 -5.29
CA SER A 225 23.47 3.33 -6.54
C SER A 225 23.48 4.85 -6.40
N VAL A 226 23.60 5.54 -7.53
CA VAL A 226 23.63 7.00 -7.59
C VAL A 226 22.77 7.50 -8.73
N MET A 227 21.91 8.48 -8.46
CA MET A 227 21.30 9.33 -9.48
C MET A 227 22.22 10.53 -9.67
N ARG A 228 22.84 10.65 -10.86
CA ARG A 228 23.72 11.79 -11.18
C ARG A 228 22.89 12.98 -11.59
N VAL A 229 22.85 13.98 -10.72
CA VAL A 229 21.94 15.12 -10.86
C VAL A 229 22.27 15.98 -12.08
N ALA A 230 23.53 16.13 -12.47
CA ALA A 230 23.88 16.86 -13.68
C ALA A 230 23.23 16.23 -14.92
N VAL A 231 23.31 14.89 -15.05
CA VAL A 231 22.70 14.16 -16.18
C VAL A 231 21.17 14.17 -16.08
N LEU A 232 20.63 14.04 -14.88
CA LEU A 232 19.18 14.18 -14.63
C LEU A 232 18.64 15.53 -15.11
N ARG A 233 19.35 16.63 -14.81
CA ARG A 233 18.95 17.98 -15.24
C ARG A 233 18.96 18.13 -16.76
N GLU A 234 19.97 17.63 -17.43
CA GLU A 234 20.04 17.62 -18.91
C GLU A 234 18.88 16.82 -19.49
N PHE A 235 18.66 15.60 -19.00
CA PHE A 235 17.53 14.75 -19.40
C PHE A 235 16.20 15.47 -19.24
N LEU A 236 15.94 16.08 -18.09
CA LEU A 236 14.68 16.77 -17.80
C LEU A 236 14.46 17.96 -18.72
N ALA A 237 15.50 18.76 -18.98
CA ALA A 237 15.42 19.88 -19.92
C ALA A 237 15.08 19.42 -21.35
N GLU A 238 15.67 18.30 -21.78
CA GLU A 238 15.35 17.67 -23.07
C GLU A 238 13.89 17.21 -23.13
N GLN A 239 13.37 16.60 -22.06
CA GLN A 239 11.99 16.11 -22.04
C GLN A 239 10.97 17.25 -22.02
N VAL A 240 11.23 18.35 -21.33
CA VAL A 240 10.38 19.55 -21.38
C VAL A 240 10.35 20.12 -22.81
N ALA A 241 11.49 20.23 -23.47
CA ALA A 241 11.59 20.69 -24.86
C ALA A 241 10.88 19.72 -25.82
N ARG A 242 11.04 18.42 -25.61
CA ARG A 242 10.40 17.37 -26.41
C ARG A 242 8.87 17.42 -26.31
N ALA A 243 8.32 17.51 -25.09
CA ALA A 243 6.89 17.60 -24.91
C ALA A 243 6.28 18.80 -25.64
N LYS A 244 6.96 19.95 -25.61
CA LYS A 244 6.57 21.15 -26.36
C LYS A 244 6.62 20.92 -27.88
N ALA A 245 7.69 20.35 -28.39
CA ALA A 245 7.88 20.12 -29.82
C ALA A 245 6.84 19.11 -30.38
N GLU A 246 6.54 18.07 -29.61
CA GLU A 246 5.55 17.05 -29.98
C GLU A 246 4.10 17.48 -29.72
N GLY A 247 3.87 18.56 -28.99
CA GLY A 247 2.53 19.03 -28.64
C GLY A 247 1.76 18.03 -27.77
N VAL A 248 2.43 17.41 -26.82
CA VAL A 248 1.88 16.50 -25.81
C VAL A 248 2.02 17.06 -24.41
N LEU A 249 1.22 16.58 -23.47
CA LEU A 249 1.34 16.96 -22.07
C LEU A 249 2.67 16.51 -21.47
N PHE A 250 3.31 17.38 -20.72
CA PHE A 250 4.41 16.98 -19.84
C PHE A 250 3.83 16.42 -18.55
N SER A 251 4.30 15.24 -18.11
CA SER A 251 3.87 14.60 -16.90
C SER A 251 5.02 13.86 -16.24
N VAL A 252 5.24 14.07 -14.94
CA VAL A 252 6.23 13.31 -14.15
C VAL A 252 5.52 12.30 -13.28
N HIS A 253 6.13 11.14 -13.12
CA HIS A 253 5.61 10.04 -12.30
C HIS A 253 6.75 9.47 -11.45
N LEU A 254 6.58 9.45 -10.14
CA LEU A 254 7.59 9.09 -9.15
C LEU A 254 6.98 8.20 -8.06
N LYS A 255 7.81 7.67 -7.17
CA LYS A 255 7.38 6.85 -6.02
C LYS A 255 7.72 7.54 -4.69
N ALA A 256 7.37 8.81 -4.55
CA ALA A 256 7.72 9.63 -3.38
C ALA A 256 7.16 9.14 -2.04
N THR A 257 6.12 8.31 -2.03
CA THR A 257 5.57 7.72 -0.80
C THR A 257 6.42 6.57 -0.23
N MET A 258 7.13 5.84 -1.09
CA MET A 258 8.06 4.77 -0.70
C MET A 258 9.49 5.31 -0.65
N MET A 259 9.92 6.01 -1.70
CA MET A 259 11.26 6.58 -1.87
C MET A 259 11.28 8.02 -1.34
N LYS A 260 11.10 8.17 -0.04
CA LYS A 260 10.79 9.44 0.66
C LYS A 260 11.90 10.48 0.63
N VAL A 261 13.14 10.12 0.29
CA VAL A 261 14.27 11.05 0.20
C VAL A 261 14.60 11.31 -1.26
N SER A 262 14.85 10.28 -2.06
CA SER A 262 15.28 10.43 -3.44
C SER A 262 14.24 11.11 -4.33
N ASP A 263 12.98 10.68 -4.24
CA ASP A 263 11.97 11.09 -5.21
C ASP A 263 11.46 12.52 -5.01
N PRO A 264 11.29 13.07 -3.79
CA PRO A 264 11.05 14.50 -3.63
C PRO A 264 12.18 15.39 -4.17
N ILE A 265 13.45 14.95 -4.04
CA ILE A 265 14.60 15.67 -4.62
C ILE A 265 14.55 15.64 -6.15
N ILE A 266 14.27 14.48 -6.74
CA ILE A 266 14.06 14.34 -8.20
C ILE A 266 12.91 15.24 -8.65
N PHE A 267 11.80 15.23 -7.93
CA PHE A 267 10.65 16.11 -8.20
C PHE A 267 11.04 17.59 -8.21
N GLY A 268 11.85 18.02 -7.24
CA GLY A 268 12.37 19.38 -7.18
C GLY A 268 13.20 19.74 -8.43
N HIS A 269 13.99 18.80 -8.96
CA HIS A 269 14.71 19.00 -10.21
C HIS A 269 13.78 19.09 -11.41
N VAL A 270 12.67 18.36 -11.44
CA VAL A 270 11.64 18.48 -12.48
C VAL A 270 11.01 19.89 -12.45
N VAL A 271 10.64 20.38 -11.27
CA VAL A 271 10.10 21.73 -11.12
C VAL A 271 11.09 22.80 -11.61
N ARG A 272 12.36 22.68 -11.24
CA ARG A 272 13.43 23.59 -11.75
C ARG A 272 13.60 23.51 -13.27
N ALA A 273 13.53 22.31 -13.83
CA ALA A 273 13.71 22.12 -15.28
C ALA A 273 12.53 22.71 -16.09
N PHE A 274 11.35 22.69 -15.50
CA PHE A 274 10.15 23.27 -16.14
C PHE A 274 10.11 24.78 -16.06
N PHE A 275 10.67 25.38 -14.99
CA PHE A 275 10.70 26.82 -14.74
C PHE A 275 12.12 27.40 -14.60
N PRO A 276 13.01 27.16 -15.60
CA PRO A 276 14.44 27.53 -15.47
C PRO A 276 14.67 29.04 -15.31
N LYS A 277 13.88 29.89 -15.95
CA LYS A 277 14.03 31.36 -15.88
C LYS A 277 13.65 31.89 -14.51
N THR A 278 12.51 31.41 -13.97
CA THR A 278 12.02 31.82 -12.65
C THR A 278 13.01 31.39 -11.56
N PHE A 279 13.55 30.18 -11.62
CA PHE A 279 14.57 29.76 -10.65
C PHE A 279 15.92 30.47 -10.82
N ALA A 280 16.29 30.87 -12.03
CA ALA A 280 17.49 31.67 -12.25
C ALA A 280 17.35 33.08 -11.64
N GLU A 281 16.16 33.69 -11.71
CA GLU A 281 15.91 35.03 -11.19
C GLU A 281 15.64 35.04 -9.68
N TYR A 282 14.88 34.06 -9.15
CA TYR A 282 14.38 34.07 -7.77
C TYR A 282 14.89 32.93 -6.88
N GLY A 283 15.80 32.08 -7.36
CA GLY A 283 16.28 30.92 -6.62
C GLY A 283 16.91 31.25 -5.28
N GLU A 284 17.67 32.34 -5.19
CA GLU A 284 18.25 32.83 -3.92
C GLU A 284 17.16 33.34 -2.95
N THR A 285 16.11 33.96 -3.48
CA THR A 285 14.95 34.40 -2.70
C THR A 285 14.22 33.20 -2.08
N PHE A 286 14.03 32.13 -2.85
CA PHE A 286 13.42 30.89 -2.34
C PHE A 286 14.27 30.27 -1.24
N ALA A 287 15.57 30.14 -1.45
CA ALA A 287 16.49 29.58 -0.47
C ALA A 287 16.48 30.39 0.84
N ALA A 288 16.52 31.72 0.75
CA ALA A 288 16.49 32.60 1.90
C ALA A 288 15.15 32.52 2.68
N ALA A 289 14.05 32.22 1.99
CA ALA A 289 12.73 32.06 2.57
C ALA A 289 12.43 30.63 3.04
N GLY A 290 13.37 29.68 2.86
CA GLY A 290 13.17 28.27 3.19
C GLY A 290 12.18 27.56 2.25
N LEU A 291 11.95 28.11 1.03
CA LEU A 291 11.08 27.48 0.03
C LEU A 291 11.92 26.54 -0.85
N THR A 292 11.46 25.31 -0.95
CA THR A 292 12.15 24.28 -1.75
C THR A 292 11.26 23.77 -2.89
N PRO A 293 11.80 23.60 -4.10
CA PRO A 293 11.06 22.98 -5.19
C PRO A 293 10.72 21.50 -4.90
N ASN A 294 11.36 20.86 -3.92
CA ASN A 294 11.07 19.50 -3.53
C ASN A 294 9.66 19.32 -2.96
N ASP A 295 9.07 20.40 -2.44
CA ASP A 295 7.67 20.44 -1.98
C ASP A 295 6.67 20.77 -3.11
N GLY A 296 7.18 21.07 -4.30
CA GLY A 296 6.40 21.43 -5.47
C GLY A 296 5.91 22.86 -5.50
N LEU A 297 5.17 23.20 -6.55
CA LEU A 297 4.58 24.55 -6.72
C LEU A 297 3.59 24.89 -5.61
N GLY A 298 2.87 23.91 -5.06
CA GLY A 298 1.93 24.13 -3.95
C GLY A 298 2.62 24.70 -2.72
N GLY A 299 3.76 24.15 -2.34
CA GLY A 299 4.59 24.64 -1.23
C GLY A 299 5.17 26.03 -1.51
N ILE A 300 5.70 26.22 -2.72
CA ILE A 300 6.26 27.52 -3.14
C ILE A 300 5.17 28.60 -3.13
N PHE A 301 4.03 28.39 -3.77
CA PHE A 301 2.95 29.38 -3.87
C PHE A 301 2.40 29.76 -2.48
N LYS A 302 2.23 28.79 -1.60
CA LYS A 302 1.84 29.05 -0.22
C LYS A 302 2.86 29.93 0.51
N GLY A 303 4.14 29.68 0.33
CA GLY A 303 5.21 30.50 0.91
C GLY A 303 5.27 31.92 0.33
N LEU A 304 4.96 32.08 -0.96
CA LEU A 304 4.93 33.39 -1.62
C LEU A 304 3.85 34.32 -1.09
N GLU A 305 2.75 33.79 -0.54
CA GLU A 305 1.65 34.61 0.04
C GLU A 305 2.15 35.51 1.18
N SER A 306 3.18 35.11 1.91
CA SER A 306 3.77 35.84 3.02
C SER A 306 5.05 36.61 2.66
N LEU A 307 5.51 36.54 1.41
CA LEU A 307 6.72 37.20 0.96
C LEU A 307 6.44 38.55 0.28
N PRO A 308 7.19 39.62 0.60
CA PRO A 308 7.13 40.85 -0.14
C PRO A 308 7.48 40.60 -1.63
N GLY A 309 6.60 41.02 -2.53
CA GLY A 309 6.78 40.80 -3.98
C GLY A 309 6.42 39.39 -4.45
N GLY A 310 5.82 38.54 -3.63
CA GLY A 310 5.39 37.20 -3.97
C GLY A 310 4.50 37.12 -5.21
N ASP A 311 3.61 38.07 -5.40
CA ASP A 311 2.77 38.17 -6.61
C ASP A 311 3.58 38.32 -7.89
N LYS A 312 4.69 39.06 -7.86
CA LYS A 312 5.58 39.23 -8.99
C LYS A 312 6.28 37.90 -9.33
N VAL A 313 6.71 37.18 -8.32
CA VAL A 313 7.32 35.84 -8.49
C VAL A 313 6.31 34.85 -9.06
N LYS A 314 5.07 34.84 -8.54
CA LYS A 314 4.00 34.01 -9.07
C LYS A 314 3.71 34.30 -10.55
N ALA A 315 3.68 35.60 -10.93
CA ALA A 315 3.52 36.00 -12.33
C ALA A 315 4.66 35.51 -13.22
N SER A 316 5.88 35.38 -12.71
CA SER A 316 7.01 34.77 -13.44
C SER A 316 6.76 33.30 -13.74
N PHE A 317 6.27 32.53 -12.77
CA PHE A 317 5.87 31.13 -13.01
C PHE A 317 4.75 31.02 -14.05
N GLU A 318 3.75 31.88 -13.97
CA GLU A 318 2.62 31.90 -14.91
C GLU A 318 3.06 32.24 -16.35
N ALA A 319 3.97 33.19 -16.50
CA ALA A 319 4.55 33.54 -17.80
C ALA A 319 5.36 32.37 -18.39
N GLU A 320 6.15 31.73 -17.59
CA GLU A 320 6.99 30.60 -18.04
C GLU A 320 6.14 29.36 -18.34
N LEU A 321 5.07 29.13 -17.57
CA LEU A 321 4.08 28.08 -17.87
C LEU A 321 3.42 28.30 -19.24
N ALA A 322 3.06 29.55 -19.57
CA ALA A 322 2.48 29.87 -20.87
C ALA A 322 3.45 29.70 -22.06
N GLU A 323 4.75 29.76 -21.81
CA GLU A 323 5.79 29.53 -22.83
C GLU A 323 6.18 28.06 -22.96
N GLY A 324 5.96 27.23 -21.94
CA GLY A 324 6.34 25.84 -21.86
C GLY A 324 5.42 24.88 -22.65
N PRO A 325 5.62 23.57 -22.53
CA PRO A 325 4.64 22.59 -22.98
C PRO A 325 3.38 22.66 -22.10
N ASP A 326 2.27 22.13 -22.61
CA ASP A 326 1.11 21.90 -21.76
C ASP A 326 1.46 20.93 -20.63
N LEU A 327 1.00 21.23 -19.43
CA LEU A 327 1.27 20.44 -18.23
C LEU A 327 0.05 19.60 -17.86
N ALA A 328 0.28 18.31 -17.56
CA ALA A 328 -0.78 17.45 -17.07
C ALA A 328 -1.35 17.97 -15.74
N MET A 329 -2.66 17.91 -15.58
CA MET A 329 -3.36 18.39 -14.39
C MET A 329 -3.78 17.22 -13.48
N VAL A 330 -3.68 17.46 -12.19
CA VAL A 330 -4.24 16.59 -11.14
C VAL A 330 -5.71 16.98 -10.88
N ASP A 331 -5.96 18.27 -10.83
CA ASP A 331 -7.31 18.85 -10.70
C ASP A 331 -7.36 20.16 -11.52
N SER A 332 -7.86 20.05 -12.74
CA SER A 332 -7.95 21.18 -13.68
C SER A 332 -8.86 22.32 -13.16
N HIS A 333 -9.95 21.96 -12.47
CA HIS A 333 -10.90 22.95 -11.93
C HIS A 333 -10.30 23.80 -10.81
N ARG A 334 -9.37 23.25 -10.05
CA ARG A 334 -8.66 23.92 -8.96
C ARG A 334 -7.29 24.47 -9.38
N GLY A 335 -6.89 24.25 -10.63
CA GLY A 335 -5.57 24.64 -11.13
C GLY A 335 -4.41 23.88 -10.51
N ILE A 336 -4.65 22.67 -10.00
CA ILE A 336 -3.61 21.81 -9.41
C ILE A 336 -2.97 20.97 -10.52
N SER A 337 -1.73 21.25 -10.82
CA SER A 337 -0.96 20.57 -11.84
C SER A 337 -0.18 19.36 -11.28
N ASN A 338 0.36 18.59 -12.19
CA ASN A 338 1.31 17.50 -11.95
C ASN A 338 2.56 17.95 -11.17
N LEU A 339 2.91 19.23 -11.16
CA LEU A 339 4.08 19.79 -10.46
C LEU A 339 3.74 20.47 -9.11
N HIS A 340 2.54 20.34 -8.59
CA HIS A 340 2.14 20.99 -7.35
C HIS A 340 2.64 20.27 -6.10
N VAL A 341 2.51 18.95 -6.03
CA VAL A 341 2.85 18.15 -4.84
C VAL A 341 3.42 16.81 -5.28
N PRO A 342 4.59 16.36 -4.79
CA PRO A 342 5.17 15.07 -5.19
C PRO A 342 4.30 13.85 -4.84
N SER A 343 3.45 13.95 -3.82
CA SER A 343 2.51 12.87 -3.45
C SER A 343 1.33 12.72 -4.42
N ASP A 344 1.11 13.66 -5.33
CA ASP A 344 0.02 13.57 -6.33
C ASP A 344 0.44 12.82 -7.61
N VAL A 345 1.71 12.49 -7.75
CA VAL A 345 2.27 11.87 -8.96
C VAL A 345 2.83 10.48 -8.72
N ILE A 346 2.22 9.75 -7.82
CA ILE A 346 2.64 8.38 -7.49
C ILE A 346 2.42 7.47 -8.69
N VAL A 347 3.50 6.92 -9.22
CA VAL A 347 3.58 6.20 -10.50
C VAL A 347 2.62 5.02 -10.58
N ASP A 348 2.45 4.27 -9.51
CA ASP A 348 1.58 3.10 -9.43
C ASP A 348 0.08 3.44 -9.39
N ALA A 349 -0.27 4.71 -9.16
CA ALA A 349 -1.65 5.20 -9.30
C ALA A 349 -1.85 5.98 -10.61
N SER A 350 -0.93 6.88 -10.94
CA SER A 350 -1.07 7.81 -12.06
C SER A 350 -0.87 7.15 -13.44
N MET A 351 0.06 6.20 -13.56
CA MET A 351 0.26 5.48 -14.83
C MET A 351 -0.90 4.55 -15.19
N PRO A 352 -1.42 3.71 -14.28
CA PRO A 352 -2.60 2.91 -14.57
C PRO A 352 -3.84 3.75 -14.90
N ALA A 353 -4.03 4.89 -14.25
CA ALA A 353 -5.12 5.81 -14.56
C ALA A 353 -5.01 6.37 -15.99
N MET A 354 -3.83 6.77 -16.42
CA MET A 354 -3.56 7.21 -17.78
C MET A 354 -3.85 6.10 -18.81
N ILE A 355 -3.35 4.89 -18.57
CA ILE A 355 -3.56 3.74 -19.46
C ILE A 355 -5.04 3.40 -19.58
N ARG A 356 -5.78 3.43 -18.49
CA ARG A 356 -7.22 3.21 -18.47
C ARG A 356 -8.01 4.27 -19.26
N THR A 357 -7.48 5.49 -19.33
CA THR A 357 -8.10 6.65 -19.99
C THR A 357 -7.51 6.85 -21.41
N SER A 358 -7.44 5.81 -22.22
CA SER A 358 -6.95 5.86 -23.61
C SER A 358 -5.50 6.35 -23.77
N GLY A 359 -4.68 6.29 -22.72
CA GLY A 359 -3.36 6.89 -22.70
C GLY A 359 -3.36 8.43 -22.54
N HIS A 360 -4.49 9.01 -22.21
CA HIS A 360 -4.64 10.45 -22.05
C HIS A 360 -4.52 10.90 -20.59
N MET A 361 -4.10 12.14 -20.43
CA MET A 361 -4.22 12.91 -19.21
C MET A 361 -4.99 14.20 -19.50
N TRP A 362 -5.34 14.95 -18.47
CA TRP A 362 -6.11 16.18 -18.58
C TRP A 362 -5.20 17.40 -18.67
N ASN A 363 -5.48 18.32 -19.58
CA ASN A 363 -4.83 19.62 -19.67
C ASN A 363 -5.54 20.67 -18.78
N ALA A 364 -5.03 21.91 -18.78
CA ALA A 364 -5.57 23.01 -17.98
C ALA A 364 -7.02 23.41 -18.36
N ASP A 365 -7.43 23.13 -19.59
CA ASP A 365 -8.78 23.39 -20.12
C ASP A 365 -9.75 22.22 -19.91
N ASP A 366 -9.39 21.25 -19.07
CA ASP A 366 -10.16 20.04 -18.78
C ASP A 366 -10.44 19.18 -20.03
N GLN A 367 -9.46 19.14 -20.94
CA GLN A 367 -9.51 18.31 -22.14
C GLN A 367 -8.49 17.17 -22.05
N GLU A 368 -8.88 16.00 -22.57
CA GLU A 368 -7.99 14.85 -22.69
C GLU A 368 -6.94 15.08 -23.79
N GLN A 369 -5.70 14.70 -23.51
CA GLN A 369 -4.57 14.90 -24.41
C GLN A 369 -3.52 13.80 -24.21
N ASP A 370 -2.81 13.43 -25.29
CA ASP A 370 -1.65 12.56 -25.22
C ASP A 370 -0.57 13.14 -24.29
N ALA A 371 0.17 12.29 -23.63
CA ALA A 371 1.17 12.67 -22.63
C ALA A 371 2.54 12.05 -22.88
N LEU A 372 3.58 12.80 -22.57
CA LEU A 372 4.93 12.31 -22.34
C LEU A 372 5.05 12.03 -20.85
N ALA A 373 5.03 10.75 -20.48
CA ALA A 373 5.21 10.30 -19.10
C ALA A 373 6.70 10.19 -18.77
N VAL A 374 7.18 11.12 -17.97
CA VAL A 374 8.60 11.17 -17.56
C VAL A 374 8.76 10.39 -16.26
N ILE A 375 9.48 9.28 -16.34
CA ILE A 375 9.86 8.41 -15.21
C ILE A 375 11.39 8.33 -15.23
N PRO A 376 12.12 9.23 -14.54
CA PRO A 376 13.56 9.40 -14.72
C PRO A 376 14.40 8.13 -14.53
N ASP A 377 14.14 7.38 -13.45
CA ASP A 377 14.83 6.12 -13.19
C ASP A 377 14.34 5.02 -14.14
N SER A 378 15.25 4.42 -14.88
CA SER A 378 14.97 3.39 -15.88
C SER A 378 14.66 2.00 -15.30
N SER A 379 14.73 1.81 -14.00
CA SER A 379 14.59 0.49 -13.37
C SER A 379 13.33 -0.24 -13.83
N TYR A 380 12.19 0.45 -13.86
CA TYR A 380 10.89 -0.14 -14.18
C TYR A 380 10.04 0.69 -15.15
N ALA A 381 10.54 1.82 -15.62
CA ALA A 381 9.81 2.69 -16.54
C ALA A 381 9.35 1.95 -17.81
N GLY A 382 10.18 1.03 -18.32
CA GLY A 382 9.90 0.25 -19.52
C GLY A 382 8.68 -0.65 -19.45
N ILE A 383 8.21 -1.05 -18.27
CA ILE A 383 7.00 -1.87 -18.14
C ILE A 383 5.76 -1.13 -18.62
N TYR A 384 5.66 0.16 -18.32
CA TYR A 384 4.54 1.00 -18.74
C TYR A 384 4.57 1.27 -20.24
N GLN A 385 5.77 1.45 -20.80
CA GLN A 385 5.91 1.56 -22.26
C GLN A 385 5.43 0.28 -22.97
N ALA A 386 5.76 -0.89 -22.43
CA ALA A 386 5.28 -2.17 -22.99
C ALA A 386 3.74 -2.26 -22.98
N VAL A 387 3.08 -1.80 -21.93
CA VAL A 387 1.61 -1.74 -21.86
C VAL A 387 1.04 -0.77 -22.90
N ILE A 388 1.64 0.41 -23.04
CA ILE A 388 1.23 1.42 -24.03
C ILE A 388 1.38 0.87 -25.44
N ASP A 389 2.48 0.23 -25.75
CA ASP A 389 2.73 -0.37 -27.09
C ASP A 389 1.73 -1.49 -27.40
N ASP A 390 1.42 -2.32 -26.42
CA ASP A 390 0.41 -3.37 -26.55
C ASP A 390 -0.99 -2.77 -26.80
N CYS A 391 -1.36 -1.72 -26.05
CA CYS A 391 -2.64 -1.03 -26.23
C CYS A 391 -2.74 -0.33 -27.61
N ARG A 392 -1.64 0.23 -28.13
CA ARG A 392 -1.61 0.78 -29.48
C ARG A 392 -1.82 -0.30 -30.53
N ALA A 393 -1.20 -1.46 -30.35
CA ALA A 393 -1.25 -2.55 -31.32
C ALA A 393 -2.59 -3.31 -31.31
N HIS A 394 -3.21 -3.47 -30.15
CA HIS A 394 -4.33 -4.37 -29.95
C HIS A 394 -5.60 -3.69 -29.38
N GLY A 395 -5.53 -2.40 -29.06
CA GLY A 395 -6.62 -1.68 -28.40
C GLY A 395 -6.64 -1.86 -26.88
N ALA A 396 -7.66 -1.32 -26.24
CA ALA A 396 -7.87 -1.48 -24.80
C ALA A 396 -8.08 -2.94 -24.41
N PHE A 397 -7.73 -3.28 -23.16
CA PHE A 397 -8.07 -4.58 -22.57
C PHE A 397 -9.58 -4.69 -22.36
N ASP A 398 -10.12 -5.90 -22.47
CA ASP A 398 -11.51 -6.20 -22.16
C ASP A 398 -11.62 -6.90 -20.79
N PRO A 399 -12.15 -6.23 -19.76
CA PRO A 399 -12.30 -6.83 -18.42
C PRO A 399 -13.18 -8.08 -18.40
N ALA A 400 -14.08 -8.26 -19.39
CA ALA A 400 -14.95 -9.42 -19.46
C ALA A 400 -14.22 -10.70 -19.87
N THR A 401 -13.12 -10.59 -20.61
CA THR A 401 -12.42 -11.73 -21.22
C THR A 401 -10.98 -11.90 -20.78
N MET A 402 -10.34 -10.86 -20.24
CA MET A 402 -8.93 -10.89 -19.88
C MET A 402 -8.63 -11.86 -18.73
N GLY A 403 -7.41 -12.42 -18.74
CA GLY A 403 -6.88 -13.20 -17.63
C GLY A 403 -6.50 -12.33 -16.43
N THR A 404 -5.80 -12.92 -15.47
CA THR A 404 -5.32 -12.24 -14.26
C THR A 404 -3.81 -12.39 -14.10
N VAL A 405 -3.19 -11.41 -13.42
CA VAL A 405 -1.77 -11.45 -13.06
C VAL A 405 -1.65 -11.27 -11.55
N PRO A 406 -1.83 -12.35 -10.77
CA PRO A 406 -1.56 -12.32 -9.33
C PRO A 406 -0.07 -12.07 -9.07
N ASN A 407 0.25 -11.57 -7.89
CA ASN A 407 1.62 -11.20 -7.53
C ASN A 407 2.13 -11.93 -6.29
N VAL A 408 3.33 -12.47 -6.41
CA VAL A 408 4.16 -12.95 -5.31
C VAL A 408 5.30 -11.95 -5.11
N GLY A 409 5.22 -11.15 -4.04
CA GLY A 409 6.10 -10.00 -3.82
C GLY A 409 7.10 -10.22 -2.69
N LEU A 410 8.38 -10.00 -2.98
CA LEU A 410 9.46 -10.02 -1.98
C LEU A 410 9.33 -8.80 -1.07
N MET A 411 8.95 -9.02 0.18
CA MET A 411 8.62 -7.94 1.12
C MET A 411 9.13 -8.21 2.54
N ALA A 412 9.30 -9.47 2.89
CA ALA A 412 9.61 -9.88 4.27
C ALA A 412 10.90 -9.24 4.80
N GLN A 413 10.92 -8.98 6.09
CA GLN A 413 12.07 -8.45 6.82
C GLN A 413 12.66 -7.17 6.17
N LYS A 414 11.80 -6.29 5.65
CA LYS A 414 12.19 -5.05 4.96
C LYS A 414 13.12 -5.29 3.78
N ALA A 415 12.75 -6.17 2.86
CA ALA A 415 13.45 -6.33 1.59
C ALA A 415 13.45 -4.99 0.83
N GLU A 416 14.57 -4.29 0.83
CA GLU A 416 14.70 -2.88 0.43
C GLU A 416 15.53 -2.74 -0.85
N GLU A 417 14.97 -2.99 -2.00
CA GLU A 417 15.64 -2.66 -3.27
C GLU A 417 15.48 -1.19 -3.68
N TYR A 418 14.69 -0.42 -2.95
CA TYR A 418 14.26 0.95 -3.26
C TYR A 418 15.01 2.04 -2.49
N GLY A 419 15.99 1.70 -1.68
CA GLY A 419 16.71 2.65 -0.84
C GLY A 419 15.81 3.30 0.22
N SER A 420 15.89 2.82 1.45
CA SER A 420 15.14 3.40 2.57
C SER A 420 15.63 4.81 2.92
N HIS A 421 14.78 5.58 3.60
CA HIS A 421 15.07 6.96 3.97
C HIS A 421 16.33 7.14 4.84
N ASP A 422 16.71 6.13 5.61
CA ASP A 422 17.88 6.16 6.51
C ASP A 422 19.21 5.77 5.83
N LYS A 423 19.16 5.32 4.57
CA LYS A 423 20.32 4.93 3.75
C LYS A 423 20.34 5.64 2.39
N THR A 424 19.56 6.71 2.25
CA THR A 424 19.48 7.55 1.05
C THR A 424 19.90 8.98 1.40
N PHE A 425 20.81 9.57 0.63
CA PHE A 425 21.43 10.87 0.92
C PHE A 425 21.56 11.72 -0.32
N GLU A 426 21.24 13.03 -0.22
CA GLU A 426 21.76 14.05 -1.12
C GLU A 426 23.20 14.34 -0.71
N VAL A 427 24.14 14.14 -1.61
CA VAL A 427 25.58 14.18 -1.30
C VAL A 427 26.05 15.63 -1.17
N ALA A 428 26.67 15.97 -0.05
CA ALA A 428 27.07 17.34 0.25
C ALA A 428 28.36 17.78 -0.47
N ALA A 429 29.22 16.85 -0.90
CA ALA A 429 30.50 17.15 -1.49
C ALA A 429 30.86 16.15 -2.59
N THR A 430 31.67 16.60 -3.54
CA THR A 430 32.24 15.72 -4.57
C THR A 430 33.30 14.81 -3.94
N GLY A 431 33.29 13.53 -4.35
CA GLY A 431 34.22 12.53 -3.85
C GLY A 431 33.76 11.09 -4.11
N THR A 432 33.95 10.23 -3.15
CA THR A 432 33.52 8.81 -3.22
C THR A 432 32.73 8.44 -1.98
N VAL A 433 31.53 7.89 -2.18
CA VAL A 433 30.77 7.25 -1.10
C VAL A 433 31.20 5.79 -1.01
N ARG A 434 31.60 5.37 0.19
CA ARG A 434 32.04 4.00 0.49
C ARG A 434 31.11 3.35 1.50
N VAL A 435 30.71 2.12 1.22
CA VAL A 435 30.10 1.22 2.19
C VAL A 435 31.18 0.29 2.69
N VAL A 436 31.58 0.46 3.95
CA VAL A 436 32.72 -0.25 4.54
C VAL A 436 32.29 -1.23 5.60
N ASN A 437 33.05 -2.35 5.72
CA ASN A 437 32.87 -3.32 6.78
C ASN A 437 33.58 -2.86 8.09
N ALA A 438 33.53 -3.68 9.13
CA ALA A 438 34.13 -3.40 10.42
C ALA A 438 35.66 -3.23 10.37
N ASP A 439 36.31 -3.86 9.39
CA ASP A 439 37.75 -3.77 9.17
C ASP A 439 38.17 -2.53 8.35
N GLY A 440 37.19 -1.74 7.90
CA GLY A 440 37.39 -0.56 7.09
C GLY A 440 37.58 -0.85 5.58
N GLU A 441 37.34 -2.08 5.16
CA GLU A 441 37.39 -2.46 3.75
C GLU A 441 36.11 -2.06 3.03
N ALA A 442 36.25 -1.47 1.84
CA ALA A 442 35.10 -1.09 1.02
C ALA A 442 34.42 -2.30 0.39
N VAL A 443 33.17 -2.53 0.73
CA VAL A 443 32.29 -3.54 0.12
C VAL A 443 31.72 -2.99 -1.18
N LEU A 444 31.29 -1.74 -1.17
CA LEU A 444 30.75 -1.01 -2.34
C LEU A 444 31.30 0.41 -2.35
N GLU A 445 31.50 0.94 -3.56
CA GLU A 445 31.97 2.32 -3.78
C GLU A 445 31.22 2.98 -4.93
N GLN A 446 30.91 4.27 -4.76
CA GLN A 446 30.31 5.10 -5.80
C GLN A 446 31.02 6.46 -5.87
N ALA A 447 31.54 6.83 -7.04
CA ALA A 447 31.97 8.19 -7.28
C ALA A 447 30.75 9.12 -7.36
N VAL A 448 30.82 10.27 -6.73
CA VAL A 448 29.70 11.21 -6.61
C VAL A 448 30.15 12.65 -6.82
N SER A 449 29.25 13.48 -7.30
CA SER A 449 29.38 14.93 -7.29
C SER A 449 28.44 15.54 -6.24
N ALA A 450 28.78 16.72 -5.74
CA ALA A 450 27.88 17.43 -4.83
C ALA A 450 26.49 17.59 -5.45
N GLY A 451 25.47 17.24 -4.70
CA GLY A 451 24.07 17.24 -5.13
C GLY A 451 23.56 15.93 -5.73
N ASP A 452 24.44 14.98 -6.03
CA ASP A 452 24.02 13.64 -6.46
C ASP A 452 23.21 12.94 -5.34
N ILE A 453 22.36 11.99 -5.73
CA ILE A 453 21.55 11.23 -4.80
C ILE A 453 22.12 9.83 -4.71
N PHE A 454 22.68 9.50 -3.54
CA PHE A 454 23.18 8.16 -3.22
C PHE A 454 22.14 7.38 -2.44
N ARG A 455 22.00 6.09 -2.72
CA ARG A 455 21.23 5.16 -1.90
C ARG A 455 21.91 3.80 -1.75
N MET A 456 21.82 3.26 -0.54
CA MET A 456 22.15 1.88 -0.24
C MET A 456 20.88 1.09 0.02
N CYS A 457 20.83 -0.13 -0.50
CA CYS A 457 19.73 -1.05 -0.31
C CYS A 457 20.22 -2.35 0.30
N GLN A 458 19.32 -3.10 0.94
CA GLN A 458 19.65 -4.40 1.50
C GLN A 458 18.44 -5.35 1.46
N THR A 459 18.73 -6.64 1.21
CA THR A 459 17.72 -7.70 1.14
C THR A 459 18.30 -8.97 1.76
N LYS A 460 17.66 -9.46 2.82
CA LYS A 460 18.09 -10.65 3.56
C LYS A 460 17.86 -11.93 2.76
N ASP A 461 18.63 -12.96 3.05
CA ASP A 461 18.57 -14.24 2.34
C ASP A 461 17.32 -15.06 2.69
N GLU A 462 16.91 -15.10 3.94
CA GLU A 462 15.73 -15.85 4.38
C GLU A 462 14.44 -15.43 3.65
N PRO A 463 14.13 -14.12 3.51
CA PRO A 463 13.01 -13.68 2.68
C PRO A 463 13.08 -14.13 1.23
N ILE A 464 14.27 -14.18 0.63
CA ILE A 464 14.45 -14.62 -0.77
C ILE A 464 14.13 -16.10 -0.89
N ARG A 465 14.60 -16.95 0.05
CA ARG A 465 14.27 -18.38 0.08
C ARG A 465 12.77 -18.62 0.19
N ASP A 466 12.12 -17.94 1.10
CA ASP A 466 10.66 -18.02 1.29
C ASP A 466 9.89 -17.52 0.06
N TRP A 467 10.35 -16.45 -0.58
CA TRP A 467 9.77 -15.91 -1.81
C TRP A 467 9.82 -16.92 -2.97
N VAL A 468 10.92 -17.63 -3.15
CA VAL A 468 11.05 -18.72 -4.12
C VAL A 468 10.09 -19.86 -3.80
N LYS A 469 10.01 -20.26 -2.52
CA LYS A 469 9.05 -21.27 -2.05
C LYS A 469 7.60 -20.86 -2.34
N LEU A 470 7.25 -19.61 -2.06
CA LEU A 470 5.90 -19.10 -2.27
C LEU A 470 5.53 -19.09 -3.76
N ALA A 471 6.46 -18.73 -4.65
CA ALA A 471 6.26 -18.81 -6.09
C ALA A 471 5.93 -20.23 -6.55
N VAL A 472 6.70 -21.23 -6.09
CA VAL A 472 6.44 -22.65 -6.39
C VAL A 472 5.10 -23.10 -5.83
N THR A 473 4.78 -22.73 -4.60
CA THR A 473 3.51 -23.05 -3.94
C THR A 473 2.32 -22.50 -4.73
N ARG A 474 2.40 -21.28 -5.20
CA ARG A 474 1.32 -20.65 -5.99
C ARG A 474 1.19 -21.28 -7.38
N ALA A 475 2.31 -21.53 -8.06
CA ALA A 475 2.30 -22.22 -9.35
C ALA A 475 1.69 -23.63 -9.22
N ARG A 476 2.01 -24.35 -8.17
CA ARG A 476 1.45 -25.69 -7.90
C ARG A 476 -0.06 -25.64 -7.63
N ALA A 477 -0.50 -24.65 -6.86
CA ALA A 477 -1.92 -24.49 -6.49
C ALA A 477 -2.81 -24.11 -7.67
N THR A 478 -2.30 -23.36 -8.65
CA THR A 478 -3.08 -22.82 -9.77
C THR A 478 -2.82 -23.53 -11.11
N GLY A 479 -1.65 -24.11 -11.30
CA GLY A 479 -1.18 -24.60 -12.60
C GLY A 479 -0.74 -23.47 -13.56
N ASP A 480 -0.77 -22.23 -13.13
CA ASP A 480 -0.37 -21.08 -13.95
C ASP A 480 1.16 -20.93 -13.99
N PRO A 481 1.74 -20.42 -15.08
CA PRO A 481 3.15 -20.08 -15.13
C PRO A 481 3.51 -19.05 -14.05
N ALA A 482 4.66 -19.24 -13.39
CA ALA A 482 5.26 -18.25 -12.49
C ALA A 482 6.50 -17.64 -13.17
N VAL A 483 6.54 -16.33 -13.27
CA VAL A 483 7.64 -15.60 -13.90
C VAL A 483 8.29 -14.69 -12.88
N PHE A 484 9.59 -14.91 -12.65
CA PHE A 484 10.42 -14.00 -11.88
C PHE A 484 10.80 -12.79 -12.76
N TRP A 485 10.42 -11.61 -12.36
CA TRP A 485 10.68 -10.37 -13.07
C TRP A 485 12.05 -9.82 -12.66
N LEU A 486 13.10 -10.37 -13.23
CA LEU A 486 14.49 -10.06 -12.89
C LEU A 486 15.30 -9.81 -14.16
N ASP A 487 16.02 -8.69 -14.17
CA ASP A 487 16.89 -8.26 -15.25
C ASP A 487 18.34 -8.70 -14.99
N GLU A 488 18.87 -9.60 -15.79
CA GLU A 488 20.25 -10.07 -15.65
C GLU A 488 21.30 -8.96 -15.81
N ASN A 489 20.92 -7.85 -16.43
CA ASN A 489 21.79 -6.67 -16.65
C ASN A 489 21.68 -5.62 -15.52
N ARG A 490 20.84 -5.85 -14.52
CA ARG A 490 20.79 -5.03 -13.31
C ARG A 490 21.55 -5.74 -12.18
N ALA A 491 22.45 -5.04 -11.51
CA ALA A 491 23.36 -5.63 -10.51
C ALA A 491 22.61 -6.35 -9.37
N HIS A 492 21.60 -5.71 -8.78
CA HIS A 492 20.74 -6.34 -7.75
C HIS A 492 20.04 -7.60 -8.26
N ASP A 493 19.40 -7.50 -9.42
CA ASP A 493 18.64 -8.60 -9.99
C ASP A 493 19.54 -9.77 -10.37
N ALA A 494 20.77 -9.52 -10.82
CA ALA A 494 21.75 -10.57 -11.08
C ALA A 494 22.05 -11.42 -9.83
N ARG A 495 22.14 -10.80 -8.65
CA ARG A 495 22.29 -11.52 -7.38
C ARG A 495 21.05 -12.32 -7.03
N LEU A 496 19.87 -11.77 -7.25
CA LEU A 496 18.61 -12.50 -7.03
C LEU A 496 18.47 -13.68 -8.00
N ILE A 497 18.85 -13.53 -9.26
CA ILE A 497 18.85 -14.64 -10.25
C ILE A 497 19.75 -15.79 -9.77
N GLU A 498 20.96 -15.48 -9.30
CA GLU A 498 21.86 -16.49 -8.74
C GLU A 498 21.19 -17.26 -7.58
N LYS A 499 20.54 -16.55 -6.67
CA LYS A 499 19.84 -17.15 -5.52
C LYS A 499 18.60 -17.94 -5.95
N VAL A 500 17.79 -17.44 -6.86
CA VAL A 500 16.62 -18.16 -7.40
C VAL A 500 17.06 -19.49 -8.03
N ARG A 501 18.11 -19.47 -8.83
CA ARG A 501 18.66 -20.68 -9.45
C ARG A 501 19.24 -21.68 -8.43
N ALA A 502 19.75 -21.17 -7.31
CA ALA A 502 20.23 -22.00 -6.21
C ALA A 502 19.10 -22.63 -5.40
N TYR A 503 17.99 -21.91 -5.19
CA TYR A 503 16.91 -22.33 -4.28
C TYR A 503 15.78 -23.08 -4.96
N LEU A 504 15.50 -22.87 -6.26
CA LEU A 504 14.48 -23.63 -6.99
C LEU A 504 14.67 -25.15 -6.91
N PRO A 505 15.89 -25.72 -7.01
CA PRO A 505 16.10 -27.16 -6.88
C PRO A 505 15.75 -27.75 -5.50
N GLU A 506 15.58 -26.92 -4.48
CA GLU A 506 15.14 -27.36 -3.14
C GLU A 506 13.64 -27.72 -3.11
N HIS A 507 12.91 -27.43 -4.19
CA HIS A 507 11.47 -27.63 -4.32
C HIS A 507 11.14 -28.57 -5.48
N ASP A 508 10.02 -29.29 -5.34
CA ASP A 508 9.47 -30.05 -6.46
C ASP A 508 8.84 -29.09 -7.47
N THR A 509 9.47 -28.96 -8.64
CA THR A 509 9.01 -28.14 -9.76
C THR A 509 8.52 -28.93 -10.95
N ASP A 510 8.39 -30.26 -10.82
CA ASP A 510 7.94 -31.12 -11.90
C ASP A 510 6.55 -30.73 -12.42
N GLY A 511 6.46 -30.55 -13.73
CA GLY A 511 5.23 -30.13 -14.40
C GLY A 511 4.86 -28.64 -14.23
N LEU A 512 5.68 -27.86 -13.55
CA LEU A 512 5.49 -26.42 -13.41
C LEU A 512 6.25 -25.65 -14.49
N ARG A 513 5.66 -24.57 -14.97
CA ARG A 513 6.33 -23.59 -15.81
C ARG A 513 6.80 -22.44 -14.93
N ILE A 514 8.11 -22.39 -14.69
CA ILE A 514 8.75 -21.32 -13.89
C ILE A 514 9.85 -20.72 -14.76
N GLU A 515 9.81 -19.42 -14.96
CA GLU A 515 10.73 -18.71 -15.84
C GLU A 515 11.31 -17.45 -15.15
N ILE A 516 12.43 -16.99 -15.65
CA ILE A 516 13.06 -15.73 -15.27
C ILE A 516 13.11 -14.87 -16.53
N MET A 517 12.52 -13.68 -16.48
CA MET A 517 12.49 -12.73 -17.59
C MET A 517 12.77 -11.32 -17.08
N SER A 518 13.37 -10.48 -17.92
CA SER A 518 13.47 -9.05 -17.64
C SER A 518 12.07 -8.45 -17.40
N PRO A 519 11.92 -7.38 -16.64
CA PRO A 519 10.60 -6.77 -16.39
C PRO A 519 9.83 -6.43 -17.67
N VAL A 520 10.50 -5.93 -18.71
CA VAL A 520 9.86 -5.62 -20.00
C VAL A 520 9.39 -6.87 -20.72
N ASP A 521 10.23 -7.90 -20.79
CA ASP A 521 9.87 -9.19 -21.43
C ASP A 521 8.76 -9.90 -20.64
N ALA A 522 8.82 -9.89 -19.31
CA ALA A 522 7.80 -10.45 -18.45
C ALA A 522 6.47 -9.72 -18.59
N MET A 523 6.49 -8.39 -18.77
CA MET A 523 5.30 -7.61 -19.08
C MET A 523 4.70 -8.05 -20.42
N ALA A 524 5.49 -8.07 -21.49
CA ALA A 524 5.02 -8.48 -22.82
C ALA A 524 4.44 -9.90 -22.79
N PHE A 525 5.10 -10.84 -22.14
CA PHE A 525 4.62 -12.21 -21.94
C PHE A 525 3.27 -12.26 -21.21
N SER A 526 3.15 -11.50 -20.13
CA SER A 526 1.93 -11.45 -19.32
C SER A 526 0.75 -10.80 -20.10
N LEU A 527 1.01 -9.73 -20.85
CA LEU A 527 -0.01 -9.02 -21.64
C LEU A 527 -0.57 -9.90 -22.76
N GLU A 528 0.29 -10.62 -23.47
CA GLU A 528 -0.14 -11.57 -24.51
C GLU A 528 -1.06 -12.63 -23.91
N ARG A 529 -0.72 -13.19 -22.77
CA ARG A 529 -1.49 -14.23 -22.09
C ARG A 529 -2.84 -13.73 -21.58
N ILE A 530 -2.85 -12.57 -20.89
CA ILE A 530 -4.13 -12.05 -20.36
C ILE A 530 -5.13 -11.69 -21.48
N ARG A 531 -4.66 -11.27 -22.65
CA ARG A 531 -5.54 -11.05 -23.82
C ARG A 531 -6.21 -12.33 -24.32
N ARG A 532 -5.56 -13.49 -24.11
CA ARG A 532 -6.15 -14.81 -24.40
C ARG A 532 -6.99 -15.37 -23.26
N GLY A 533 -7.17 -14.62 -22.18
CA GLY A 533 -7.87 -15.10 -20.99
C GLY A 533 -7.03 -16.04 -20.09
N GLU A 534 -5.72 -16.11 -20.32
CA GLU A 534 -4.80 -16.94 -19.55
C GLU A 534 -4.15 -16.15 -18.40
N ASN A 535 -3.78 -16.84 -17.33
CA ASN A 535 -3.20 -16.24 -16.15
C ASN A 535 -1.68 -16.37 -16.13
N THR A 536 -0.99 -15.45 -15.44
CA THR A 536 0.45 -15.51 -15.20
C THR A 536 0.73 -14.99 -13.80
N ILE A 537 1.46 -15.75 -12.99
CA ILE A 537 1.90 -15.31 -11.66
C ILE A 537 3.14 -14.44 -11.84
N SER A 538 3.06 -13.18 -11.46
CA SER A 538 4.21 -12.28 -11.38
C SER A 538 4.94 -12.49 -10.06
N VAL A 539 6.24 -12.83 -10.13
CA VAL A 539 7.09 -13.02 -8.96
C VAL A 539 8.12 -11.90 -8.96
N THR A 540 7.97 -10.94 -8.04
CA THR A 540 8.65 -9.64 -8.14
C THR A 540 9.33 -9.22 -6.85
N GLY A 541 10.28 -8.30 -6.97
CA GLY A 541 10.78 -7.53 -5.85
C GLY A 541 9.73 -6.58 -5.26
N ASN A 542 10.14 -5.84 -4.25
CA ASN A 542 9.23 -5.01 -3.45
C ASN A 542 8.63 -3.83 -4.24
N VAL A 543 9.39 -3.21 -5.13
CA VAL A 543 8.92 -2.06 -5.93
C VAL A 543 7.94 -2.51 -6.99
N LEU A 544 8.27 -3.52 -7.80
CA LEU A 544 7.35 -4.07 -8.79
C LEU A 544 6.10 -4.67 -8.17
N ARG A 545 6.20 -5.21 -6.95
CA ARG A 545 5.02 -5.62 -6.18
C ARG A 545 3.99 -4.50 -6.11
N ASP A 546 4.41 -3.30 -5.69
CA ASP A 546 3.52 -2.14 -5.61
C ASP A 546 2.99 -1.72 -6.99
N TYR A 547 3.84 -1.69 -8.00
CA TYR A 547 3.45 -1.25 -9.34
C TYR A 547 2.43 -2.21 -9.99
N LEU A 548 2.68 -3.50 -9.93
CA LEU A 548 1.85 -4.50 -10.61
C LEU A 548 0.55 -4.80 -9.85
N THR A 549 0.53 -4.66 -8.53
CA THR A 549 -0.68 -4.84 -7.73
C THR A 549 -1.65 -3.67 -7.79
N ASP A 550 -1.27 -2.59 -8.47
CA ASP A 550 -2.16 -1.52 -8.90
C ASP A 550 -2.48 -1.62 -10.39
N LEU A 551 -1.47 -1.78 -11.25
CA LEU A 551 -1.66 -1.78 -12.69
C LEU A 551 -2.66 -2.85 -13.17
N PHE A 552 -2.39 -4.12 -12.91
CA PHE A 552 -3.25 -5.20 -13.39
C PHE A 552 -4.65 -5.18 -12.78
N PRO A 553 -4.84 -4.97 -11.47
CA PRO A 553 -6.17 -4.85 -10.90
C PRO A 553 -6.97 -3.65 -11.42
N ILE A 554 -6.34 -2.53 -11.69
CA ILE A 554 -7.02 -1.37 -12.27
C ILE A 554 -7.52 -1.69 -13.68
N LEU A 555 -6.73 -2.38 -14.50
CA LEU A 555 -7.14 -2.82 -15.84
C LEU A 555 -8.23 -3.90 -15.79
N GLU A 556 -8.10 -4.84 -14.85
CA GLU A 556 -8.96 -6.03 -14.76
C GLU A 556 -10.27 -5.75 -13.99
N LEU A 557 -10.19 -5.05 -12.86
CA LEU A 557 -11.29 -4.85 -11.91
C LEU A 557 -11.78 -3.39 -11.87
N GLY A 558 -11.05 -2.47 -12.46
CA GLY A 558 -11.28 -1.03 -12.34
C GLY A 558 -10.78 -0.41 -11.03
N THR A 559 -10.23 -1.22 -10.14
CA THR A 559 -9.71 -0.79 -8.83
C THR A 559 -8.75 -1.84 -8.27
N SER A 560 -7.75 -1.42 -7.51
CA SER A 560 -6.89 -2.32 -6.72
C SER A 560 -7.46 -2.63 -5.32
N ALA A 561 -8.55 -1.96 -4.91
CA ALA A 561 -9.13 -2.09 -3.57
C ALA A 561 -9.85 -3.42 -3.30
N LYS A 562 -10.11 -4.22 -4.32
CA LYS A 562 -10.84 -5.50 -4.22
C LYS A 562 -9.92 -6.73 -4.33
N MET A 563 -8.64 -6.55 -4.09
CA MET A 563 -7.65 -7.62 -4.08
C MET A 563 -7.52 -8.24 -2.70
N LEU A 564 -7.25 -9.55 -2.66
CA LEU A 564 -6.72 -10.19 -1.45
C LEU A 564 -5.29 -9.72 -1.22
N SER A 565 -4.96 -9.41 0.03
CA SER A 565 -3.62 -9.10 0.50
C SER A 565 -3.22 -10.10 1.57
N VAL A 566 -2.71 -11.24 1.12
CA VAL A 566 -2.27 -12.35 1.98
C VAL A 566 -0.78 -12.24 2.20
N VAL A 567 -0.34 -12.41 3.44
CA VAL A 567 1.07 -12.54 3.82
C VAL A 567 1.25 -13.91 4.48
N PRO A 568 1.58 -14.94 3.70
CA PRO A 568 2.01 -16.22 4.28
C PRO A 568 3.28 -15.98 5.08
N LEU A 569 3.20 -16.18 6.40
CA LEU A 569 4.31 -15.90 7.30
C LEU A 569 5.39 -16.99 7.17
N ILE A 570 6.66 -16.62 7.25
CA ILE A 570 7.81 -17.51 7.01
C ILE A 570 7.73 -18.75 7.90
N ASN A 571 7.27 -18.61 9.14
CA ASN A 571 7.16 -19.70 10.10
C ASN A 571 5.83 -20.49 10.03
N GLY A 572 5.03 -20.31 8.98
CA GLY A 572 3.85 -21.12 8.68
C GLY A 572 2.51 -20.54 9.08
N GLY A 573 2.48 -19.41 9.79
CA GLY A 573 1.24 -18.67 10.07
C GLY A 573 0.74 -17.87 8.89
N GLY A 574 -0.36 -17.14 9.08
CA GLY A 574 -0.96 -16.27 8.08
C GLY A 574 -1.27 -14.88 8.64
N LEU A 575 -0.99 -13.86 7.85
CA LEU A 575 -1.42 -12.49 8.05
C LEU A 575 -2.29 -12.08 6.86
N PHE A 576 -3.49 -11.58 7.14
CA PHE A 576 -4.47 -11.19 6.14
C PHE A 576 -4.75 -9.71 6.32
N GLU A 577 -4.29 -8.89 5.38
CA GLU A 577 -4.42 -7.44 5.45
C GLU A 577 -5.66 -6.98 4.70
N THR A 578 -6.34 -6.00 5.25
CA THR A 578 -7.45 -5.30 4.60
C THR A 578 -6.99 -3.96 4.05
N GLY A 579 -7.81 -3.35 3.17
CA GLY A 579 -7.44 -2.23 2.33
C GLY A 579 -6.92 -0.97 3.03
N ALA A 580 -6.64 0.08 2.24
CA ALA A 580 -6.09 1.34 2.72
C ALA A 580 -7.15 2.21 3.41
N GLY A 581 -6.78 2.89 4.51
CA GLY A 581 -7.65 3.73 5.32
C GLY A 581 -7.68 5.21 4.98
N GLY A 582 -7.23 5.63 3.79
CA GLY A 582 -7.08 7.05 3.44
C GLY A 582 -8.35 7.90 3.54
N SER A 583 -9.53 7.32 3.30
CA SER A 583 -10.84 7.99 3.44
C SER A 583 -11.48 7.82 4.82
N ALA A 584 -10.89 7.03 5.72
CA ALA A 584 -11.46 6.70 7.01
C ALA A 584 -11.84 7.91 7.89
N PRO A 585 -11.03 8.99 7.97
CA PRO A 585 -11.41 10.18 8.75
C PRO A 585 -12.72 10.81 8.28
N LYS A 586 -12.95 10.91 6.98
CA LYS A 586 -14.18 11.49 6.41
C LYS A 586 -15.41 10.63 6.71
N HIS A 587 -15.24 9.31 6.75
CA HIS A 587 -16.31 8.38 7.10
C HIS A 587 -16.69 8.50 8.58
N VAL A 588 -15.74 8.69 9.48
CA VAL A 588 -16.01 8.98 10.90
C VAL A 588 -16.79 10.29 11.05
N GLN A 589 -16.35 11.35 10.37
CA GLN A 589 -17.03 12.63 10.38
C GLN A 589 -18.50 12.51 9.92
N GLN A 590 -18.76 11.76 8.86
CA GLN A 590 -20.11 11.51 8.37
C GLN A 590 -20.95 10.73 9.39
N LEU A 591 -20.39 9.70 10.03
CA LEU A 591 -21.10 8.96 11.07
C LEU A 591 -21.51 9.85 12.23
N VAL A 592 -20.59 10.66 12.74
CA VAL A 592 -20.86 11.58 13.87
C VAL A 592 -21.92 12.63 13.49
N LYS A 593 -21.87 13.15 12.26
CA LYS A 593 -22.78 14.21 11.80
C LYS A 593 -24.16 13.68 11.38
N GLU A 594 -24.20 12.56 10.70
CA GLU A 594 -25.37 12.06 9.98
C GLU A 594 -25.83 10.67 10.42
N ASN A 595 -25.16 10.05 11.38
CA ASN A 595 -25.38 8.64 11.76
C ASN A 595 -25.42 7.71 10.55
N TYR A 596 -24.40 7.82 9.71
CA TYR A 596 -24.27 7.09 8.46
C TYR A 596 -22.81 6.74 8.21
N LEU A 597 -22.45 5.46 8.22
CA LEU A 597 -21.09 5.01 7.97
C LEU A 597 -20.96 4.47 6.54
N ARG A 598 -20.21 5.20 5.70
CA ARG A 598 -20.00 4.84 4.30
C ARG A 598 -18.83 3.87 4.07
N TRP A 599 -18.14 3.45 5.12
CA TRP A 599 -17.04 2.49 5.00
C TRP A 599 -17.50 1.20 4.33
N ASP A 600 -16.74 0.71 3.31
CA ASP A 600 -17.00 -0.57 2.66
C ASP A 600 -16.12 -1.66 3.29
N SER A 601 -16.74 -2.63 3.93
CA SER A 601 -16.07 -3.75 4.59
C SER A 601 -15.76 -4.92 3.64
N LEU A 602 -15.82 -4.73 2.34
CA LEU A 602 -15.54 -5.81 1.37
C LEU A 602 -14.15 -6.42 1.62
N GLY A 603 -13.13 -5.60 1.90
CA GLY A 603 -11.79 -6.08 2.23
C GLY A 603 -11.77 -7.01 3.44
N GLU A 604 -12.54 -6.70 4.48
CA GLU A 604 -12.70 -7.52 5.67
C GLU A 604 -13.38 -8.85 5.35
N PHE A 605 -14.39 -8.85 4.48
CA PHE A 605 -15.05 -10.09 4.04
C PHE A 605 -14.07 -11.01 3.30
N LEU A 606 -13.27 -10.46 2.41
CA LEU A 606 -12.26 -11.20 1.65
C LEU A 606 -11.17 -11.75 2.57
N ALA A 607 -10.66 -10.95 3.49
CA ALA A 607 -9.66 -11.37 4.47
C ALA A 607 -10.18 -12.48 5.39
N LEU A 608 -11.41 -12.40 5.84
CA LEU A 608 -12.04 -13.42 6.68
C LEU A 608 -12.15 -14.76 5.96
N ALA A 609 -12.55 -14.76 4.70
CA ALA A 609 -12.64 -15.98 3.89
C ALA A 609 -11.30 -16.73 3.80
N VAL A 610 -10.21 -16.02 3.47
CA VAL A 610 -8.88 -16.65 3.40
C VAL A 610 -8.31 -16.99 4.77
N SER A 611 -8.70 -16.30 5.82
CA SER A 611 -8.37 -16.68 7.21
C SER A 611 -8.96 -18.03 7.59
N PHE A 612 -10.23 -18.27 7.26
CA PHE A 612 -10.87 -19.59 7.44
C PHE A 612 -10.22 -20.67 6.59
N GLU A 613 -9.88 -20.37 5.34
CA GLU A 613 -9.17 -21.31 4.45
C GLU A 613 -7.80 -21.70 5.04
N HIS A 614 -7.07 -20.73 5.59
CA HIS A 614 -5.81 -20.98 6.29
C HIS A 614 -5.99 -21.92 7.48
N LEU A 615 -7.01 -21.71 8.32
CA LEU A 615 -7.32 -22.62 9.44
C LEU A 615 -7.64 -24.02 8.95
N ALA A 616 -8.44 -24.16 7.91
CA ALA A 616 -8.76 -25.47 7.34
C ALA A 616 -7.51 -26.24 6.93
N LYS A 617 -6.56 -25.55 6.28
CA LYS A 617 -5.29 -26.15 5.83
C LYS A 617 -4.35 -26.48 7.00
N THR A 618 -4.25 -25.62 7.99
CA THR A 618 -3.26 -25.76 9.07
C THR A 618 -3.74 -26.60 10.25
N THR A 619 -5.05 -26.66 10.49
CA THR A 619 -5.65 -27.39 11.62
C THR A 619 -6.45 -28.63 11.21
N GLY A 620 -6.73 -28.81 9.91
CA GLY A 620 -7.61 -29.86 9.40
C GLY A 620 -9.10 -29.62 9.70
N ASN A 621 -9.49 -28.40 10.02
CA ASN A 621 -10.87 -28.02 10.32
C ASN A 621 -11.71 -27.93 9.04
N ALA A 622 -12.43 -29.01 8.70
CA ALA A 622 -13.26 -29.08 7.49
C ALA A 622 -14.40 -28.03 7.48
N ARG A 623 -14.98 -27.71 8.63
CA ARG A 623 -16.03 -26.68 8.72
C ARG A 623 -15.48 -25.28 8.44
N ALA A 624 -14.23 -25.01 8.79
CA ALA A 624 -13.59 -23.74 8.45
C ALA A 624 -13.49 -23.59 6.91
N GLN A 625 -13.23 -24.67 6.16
CA GLN A 625 -13.24 -24.64 4.71
C GLN A 625 -14.64 -24.33 4.15
N ILE A 626 -15.68 -24.94 4.71
CA ILE A 626 -17.08 -24.66 4.33
C ILE A 626 -17.42 -23.20 4.60
N LEU A 627 -17.01 -22.65 5.75
CA LEU A 627 -17.20 -21.23 6.05
C LEU A 627 -16.49 -20.32 5.04
N ALA A 628 -15.28 -20.67 4.64
CA ALA A 628 -14.52 -19.92 3.64
C ALA A 628 -15.21 -19.92 2.27
N ASP A 629 -15.60 -21.09 1.78
CA ASP A 629 -16.21 -21.26 0.45
C ASP A 629 -17.59 -20.61 0.36
N THR A 630 -18.40 -20.76 1.41
CA THR A 630 -19.72 -20.13 1.49
C THR A 630 -19.64 -18.63 1.63
N LEU A 631 -18.64 -18.11 2.35
CA LEU A 631 -18.40 -16.67 2.48
C LEU A 631 -17.99 -16.05 1.14
N ASP A 632 -17.15 -16.71 0.35
CA ASP A 632 -16.79 -16.24 -0.98
C ASP A 632 -18.03 -16.18 -1.90
N ARG A 633 -18.87 -17.21 -1.90
CA ARG A 633 -20.12 -17.20 -2.65
C ARG A 633 -21.09 -16.10 -2.19
N ALA A 634 -21.22 -15.92 -0.87
CA ALA A 634 -22.03 -14.83 -0.30
C ALA A 634 -21.51 -13.44 -0.71
N THR A 635 -20.20 -13.27 -0.76
CA THR A 635 -19.56 -12.05 -1.25
C THR A 635 -19.87 -11.82 -2.71
N GLY A 636 -19.91 -12.86 -3.53
CA GLY A 636 -20.38 -12.79 -4.92
C GLY A 636 -21.79 -12.24 -5.02
N SER A 637 -22.74 -12.81 -4.27
CA SER A 637 -24.13 -12.33 -4.22
C SER A 637 -24.23 -10.89 -3.70
N PHE A 638 -23.44 -10.55 -2.69
CA PHE A 638 -23.35 -9.19 -2.15
C PHE A 638 -22.94 -8.16 -3.23
N LEU A 639 -21.99 -8.50 -4.08
CA LEU A 639 -21.56 -7.65 -5.19
C LEU A 639 -22.63 -7.57 -6.29
N GLU A 640 -23.20 -8.69 -6.70
CA GLU A 640 -24.23 -8.76 -7.74
C GLU A 640 -25.49 -7.99 -7.37
N GLU A 641 -25.90 -8.08 -6.11
CA GLU A 641 -27.07 -7.36 -5.55
C GLU A 641 -26.75 -5.91 -5.12
N ASN A 642 -25.53 -5.43 -5.38
CA ASN A 642 -25.11 -4.07 -5.11
C ASN A 642 -25.34 -3.61 -3.65
N LYS A 643 -24.87 -4.40 -2.70
CA LYS A 643 -25.07 -4.16 -1.25
C LYS A 643 -23.92 -3.40 -0.59
N SER A 644 -22.96 -2.88 -1.35
CA SER A 644 -21.95 -1.95 -0.86
C SER A 644 -22.57 -0.63 -0.36
N PRO A 645 -21.93 0.06 0.60
CA PRO A 645 -22.46 1.31 1.13
C PRO A 645 -22.65 2.39 0.06
N SER A 646 -23.79 3.03 0.05
CA SER A 646 -24.05 4.17 -0.83
C SER A 646 -23.42 5.45 -0.28
N ARG A 647 -23.33 6.48 -1.12
CA ARG A 647 -22.66 7.74 -0.75
C ARG A 647 -23.48 8.64 0.17
N ARG A 648 -24.80 8.48 0.22
CA ARG A 648 -25.73 9.40 0.87
C ARG A 648 -26.67 8.68 1.82
N ILE A 649 -27.14 9.41 2.84
CA ILE A 649 -28.22 8.97 3.72
C ILE A 649 -29.47 8.56 2.92
N GLY A 650 -30.25 7.65 3.48
CA GLY A 650 -31.41 7.05 2.84
C GLY A 650 -31.10 5.77 2.06
N GLY A 651 -29.81 5.42 1.90
CA GLY A 651 -29.36 4.19 1.28
C GLY A 651 -28.80 3.18 2.29
N ILE A 652 -28.19 2.13 1.73
CA ILE A 652 -27.46 1.13 2.50
C ILE A 652 -26.15 1.76 3.01
N ASP A 653 -25.91 1.69 4.31
CA ASP A 653 -24.63 2.05 4.91
C ASP A 653 -23.82 0.78 5.31
N ASN A 654 -22.70 0.95 6.00
CA ASN A 654 -21.85 -0.15 6.45
C ASN A 654 -22.63 -1.22 7.24
N ARG A 655 -23.54 -0.81 8.14
CA ARG A 655 -24.37 -1.72 8.96
C ARG A 655 -25.33 -2.53 8.10
N GLY A 656 -25.95 -1.90 7.11
CA GLY A 656 -26.80 -2.57 6.13
C GLY A 656 -26.05 -3.56 5.26
N SER A 657 -24.83 -3.21 4.85
CA SER A 657 -23.92 -4.11 4.13
C SER A 657 -23.59 -5.35 4.96
N HIS A 658 -23.30 -5.20 6.23
CA HIS A 658 -23.04 -6.33 7.14
C HIS A 658 -24.27 -7.23 7.31
N PHE A 659 -25.46 -6.64 7.38
CA PHE A 659 -26.70 -7.43 7.43
C PHE A 659 -26.86 -8.27 6.16
N TYR A 660 -26.71 -7.67 4.98
CA TYR A 660 -26.86 -8.43 3.72
C TYR A 660 -25.79 -9.50 3.54
N LEU A 661 -24.57 -9.24 3.95
CA LEU A 661 -23.54 -10.29 3.94
C LEU A 661 -23.91 -11.43 4.88
N ALA A 662 -24.37 -11.15 6.10
CA ALA A 662 -24.80 -12.17 7.06
C ALA A 662 -25.95 -12.98 6.51
N LEU A 663 -26.95 -12.33 5.88
CA LEU A 663 -28.08 -12.99 5.23
C LEU A 663 -27.61 -13.94 4.11
N TYR A 664 -26.82 -13.46 3.17
CA TYR A 664 -26.36 -14.26 2.03
C TYR A 664 -25.44 -15.40 2.48
N TRP A 665 -24.58 -15.15 3.46
CA TRP A 665 -23.71 -16.18 4.03
C TRP A 665 -24.52 -17.27 4.75
N ALA A 666 -25.53 -16.91 5.55
CA ALA A 666 -26.43 -17.87 6.16
C ALA A 666 -27.19 -18.70 5.12
N GLN A 667 -27.66 -18.08 4.04
CA GLN A 667 -28.31 -18.77 2.93
C GLN A 667 -27.40 -19.78 2.24
N GLU A 668 -26.14 -19.41 1.96
CA GLU A 668 -25.15 -20.30 1.37
C GLU A 668 -24.81 -21.47 2.32
N LEU A 669 -24.64 -21.20 3.61
CA LEU A 669 -24.41 -22.23 4.63
C LEU A 669 -25.61 -23.19 4.79
N ALA A 670 -26.83 -22.69 4.68
CA ALA A 670 -28.04 -23.52 4.71
C ALA A 670 -28.19 -24.42 3.47
N ARG A 671 -27.65 -24.00 2.33
CA ARG A 671 -27.74 -24.73 1.04
C ARG A 671 -26.62 -25.74 0.82
N GLN A 672 -25.49 -25.62 1.49
CA GLN A 672 -24.35 -26.51 1.28
C GLN A 672 -24.71 -27.95 1.68
N THR A 673 -24.09 -28.93 1.04
CA THR A 673 -24.38 -30.36 1.21
C THR A 673 -23.24 -31.17 1.82
N GLU A 674 -22.16 -30.51 2.18
CA GLU A 674 -20.94 -31.16 2.71
C GLU A 674 -21.07 -31.51 4.20
N ASP A 675 -21.77 -30.67 4.97
CA ASP A 675 -22.04 -30.87 6.40
C ASP A 675 -23.53 -30.59 6.71
N ALA A 676 -24.34 -31.63 6.74
CA ALA A 676 -25.79 -31.51 6.98
C ALA A 676 -26.15 -30.90 8.34
N PRO A 677 -25.48 -31.25 9.47
CA PRO A 677 -25.72 -30.57 10.75
C PRO A 677 -25.43 -29.08 10.71
N LEU A 678 -24.35 -28.66 10.02
CA LEU A 678 -24.01 -27.25 9.83
C LEU A 678 -25.07 -26.53 8.98
N ALA A 679 -25.52 -27.14 7.88
CA ALA A 679 -26.59 -26.61 7.07
C ALA A 679 -27.89 -26.43 7.87
N GLN A 680 -28.24 -27.39 8.70
CA GLN A 680 -29.42 -27.30 9.55
C GLN A 680 -29.31 -26.18 10.60
N ALA A 681 -28.14 -25.98 11.18
CA ALA A 681 -27.91 -24.89 12.15
C ALA A 681 -28.17 -23.50 11.51
N PHE A 682 -27.82 -23.32 10.24
CA PHE A 682 -28.04 -22.06 9.53
C PHE A 682 -29.40 -21.93 8.84
N ALA A 683 -30.14 -23.01 8.63
CA ALA A 683 -31.45 -22.98 7.96
C ALA A 683 -32.42 -22.03 8.66
N HIS A 684 -32.53 -22.13 10.00
CA HIS A 684 -33.40 -21.26 10.79
C HIS A 684 -32.96 -19.80 10.77
N LEU A 685 -31.64 -19.53 10.85
CA LEU A 685 -31.12 -18.15 10.77
C LEU A 685 -31.41 -17.56 9.42
N ALA A 686 -31.14 -18.29 8.31
CA ALA A 686 -31.40 -17.84 6.95
C ALA A 686 -32.87 -17.51 6.72
N GLU A 687 -33.79 -18.36 7.22
CA GLU A 687 -35.24 -18.12 7.18
C GLU A 687 -35.62 -16.86 7.96
N THR A 688 -35.12 -16.74 9.20
CA THR A 688 -35.41 -15.60 10.09
C THR A 688 -34.94 -14.29 9.48
N LEU A 689 -33.66 -14.22 8.98
CA LEU A 689 -33.12 -13.02 8.38
C LEU A 689 -33.85 -12.64 7.07
N SER A 690 -34.23 -13.64 6.27
CA SER A 690 -35.04 -13.42 5.05
C SER A 690 -36.41 -12.87 5.36
N ALA A 691 -37.09 -13.45 6.35
CA ALA A 691 -38.43 -13.01 6.74
C ALA A 691 -38.44 -11.62 7.39
N GLN A 692 -37.37 -11.26 8.07
CA GLN A 692 -37.23 -9.99 8.79
C GLN A 692 -36.42 -8.92 8.01
N GLU A 693 -36.10 -9.17 6.75
CA GLU A 693 -35.25 -8.26 5.95
C GLU A 693 -35.73 -6.82 5.99
N GLN A 694 -37.03 -6.60 5.70
CA GLN A 694 -37.58 -5.24 5.67
C GLN A 694 -37.56 -4.58 7.07
N ALA A 695 -37.87 -5.33 8.11
CA ALA A 695 -37.84 -4.79 9.49
C ALA A 695 -36.43 -4.37 9.90
N ILE A 696 -35.42 -5.17 9.56
CA ILE A 696 -34.02 -4.88 9.86
C ILE A 696 -33.57 -3.65 9.07
N VAL A 697 -33.87 -3.57 7.77
CA VAL A 697 -33.53 -2.43 6.93
C VAL A 697 -34.18 -1.15 7.45
N ASP A 698 -35.45 -1.20 7.86
CA ASP A 698 -36.17 -0.07 8.44
C ASP A 698 -35.54 0.39 9.76
N GLU A 699 -35.17 -0.55 10.64
CA GLU A 699 -34.47 -0.23 11.89
C GLU A 699 -33.12 0.45 11.66
N LEU A 700 -32.35 0.00 10.66
CA LEU A 700 -31.07 0.59 10.29
C LEU A 700 -31.23 1.98 9.64
N ALA A 701 -32.26 2.16 8.81
CA ALA A 701 -32.54 3.44 8.16
C ALA A 701 -33.07 4.49 9.15
N ALA A 702 -33.81 4.09 10.17
CA ALA A 702 -34.47 4.96 11.12
C ALA A 702 -33.50 5.84 11.94
N VAL A 703 -32.25 5.42 12.09
CA VAL A 703 -31.22 6.19 12.83
C VAL A 703 -30.47 7.19 11.96
N GLN A 704 -30.56 7.08 10.63
CA GLN A 704 -29.83 7.94 9.70
C GLN A 704 -30.36 9.39 9.72
N GLY A 705 -29.49 10.35 9.45
CA GLY A 705 -29.82 11.76 9.33
C GLY A 705 -29.78 12.56 10.65
N SER A 706 -29.41 11.93 11.76
CA SER A 706 -29.26 12.57 13.07
C SER A 706 -27.80 12.46 13.54
N PRO A 707 -27.27 13.39 14.34
CA PRO A 707 -25.94 13.22 14.93
C PRO A 707 -25.83 11.97 15.78
N ALA A 708 -24.66 11.33 15.78
CA ALA A 708 -24.32 10.18 16.62
C ALA A 708 -23.17 10.52 17.56
N ASP A 709 -23.27 10.07 18.82
CA ASP A 709 -22.21 10.21 19.81
C ASP A 709 -21.49 8.85 19.96
N ILE A 710 -20.19 8.83 19.63
CA ILE A 710 -19.33 7.66 19.78
C ILE A 710 -18.31 7.81 20.92
N GLY A 711 -18.32 8.94 21.64
CA GLY A 711 -17.51 9.17 22.84
C GLY A 711 -16.11 9.71 22.60
N GLY A 712 -15.49 9.46 21.46
CA GLY A 712 -14.16 9.94 21.09
C GLY A 712 -13.79 9.55 19.66
N TYR A 713 -12.79 10.21 19.10
CA TYR A 713 -12.29 9.91 17.75
C TYR A 713 -11.21 8.82 17.77
N TYR A 714 -10.18 9.02 18.59
CA TYR A 714 -9.06 8.06 18.72
C TYR A 714 -9.37 6.93 19.68
N GLN A 715 -10.18 7.21 20.70
CA GLN A 715 -10.65 6.23 21.68
C GLN A 715 -12.16 6.34 21.86
N PRO A 716 -12.95 5.71 20.95
CA PRO A 716 -14.40 5.65 21.11
C PRO A 716 -14.81 4.97 22.40
N GLU A 717 -15.91 5.41 22.99
CA GLU A 717 -16.51 4.73 24.13
C GLU A 717 -17.26 3.49 23.66
N VAL A 718 -16.85 2.31 24.12
CA VAL A 718 -17.34 1.01 23.65
C VAL A 718 -18.87 0.92 23.68
N ALA A 719 -19.51 1.35 24.77
CA ALA A 719 -20.95 1.27 24.90
C ALA A 719 -21.68 2.17 23.88
N LYS A 720 -21.19 3.39 23.67
CA LYS A 720 -21.76 4.33 22.68
C LYS A 720 -21.53 3.85 21.25
N ALA A 721 -20.32 3.46 20.92
CA ALA A 721 -19.98 2.96 19.58
C ALA A 721 -20.78 1.69 19.24
N SER A 722 -20.93 0.75 20.18
CA SER A 722 -21.75 -0.44 20.02
C SER A 722 -23.22 -0.11 19.78
N ALA A 723 -23.78 0.83 20.54
CA ALA A 723 -25.17 1.25 20.36
C ALA A 723 -25.41 1.90 19.00
N VAL A 724 -24.48 2.76 18.55
CA VAL A 724 -24.55 3.42 17.23
C VAL A 724 -24.43 2.40 16.09
N MET A 725 -23.52 1.43 16.21
CA MET A 725 -23.23 0.49 15.14
C MET A 725 -24.12 -0.76 15.13
N ARG A 726 -24.94 -0.98 16.17
CA ARG A 726 -25.87 -2.11 16.30
C ARG A 726 -27.28 -1.69 16.65
N PRO A 727 -27.91 -0.79 15.86
CA PRO A 727 -29.22 -0.24 16.20
C PRO A 727 -30.39 -1.21 15.92
N SER A 728 -30.20 -2.24 15.07
CA SER A 728 -31.24 -3.20 14.77
C SER A 728 -31.38 -4.27 15.88
N LYS A 729 -32.40 -4.16 16.67
CA LYS A 729 -32.71 -5.16 17.71
C LYS A 729 -33.07 -6.51 17.10
N THR A 730 -33.79 -6.52 15.98
CA THR A 730 -34.17 -7.72 15.26
C THR A 730 -32.96 -8.51 14.78
N LEU A 731 -31.99 -7.85 14.16
CA LEU A 731 -30.75 -8.49 13.73
C LEU A 731 -29.94 -9.02 14.93
N ASN A 732 -29.82 -8.22 15.99
CA ASN A 732 -29.05 -8.60 17.18
C ASN A 732 -29.65 -9.86 17.84
N GLN A 733 -30.97 -9.97 17.92
CA GLN A 733 -31.67 -11.14 18.45
C GLN A 733 -31.48 -12.38 17.58
N ALA A 734 -31.57 -12.23 16.24
CA ALA A 734 -31.37 -13.32 15.32
C ALA A 734 -29.94 -13.91 15.41
N LEU A 735 -28.92 -13.07 15.49
CA LEU A 735 -27.52 -13.52 15.64
C LEU A 735 -27.28 -14.21 16.99
N SER A 736 -27.85 -13.70 18.08
CA SER A 736 -27.69 -14.31 19.41
C SER A 736 -28.36 -15.68 19.54
N ALA A 737 -29.30 -16.03 18.68
CA ALA A 737 -29.93 -17.34 18.65
C ALA A 737 -29.06 -18.44 18.00
N LEU A 738 -28.03 -18.05 17.26
CA LEU A 738 -27.06 -18.98 16.63
C LEU A 738 -25.94 -19.39 17.60
N SER A 739 -25.58 -18.50 18.53
CA SER A 739 -24.45 -18.66 19.47
C SER A 739 -24.77 -19.53 20.70
#